data_67c2ec693b4c9c547e98fbd631c088d0
#
_entry.id   67c2ec693b4c9c547e98fbd631c088d0
#
_cell.length_a   1.000
_cell.length_b   1.000
_cell.length_c   1.000
_cell.angle_alpha   90.00
_cell.angle_beta   90.00
_cell.angle_gamma   90.00
#
_symmetry.space_group_name_H-M   'P 1'
#
loop_
_entity.id
_entity.type
_entity.pdbx_description
1 polymer ?
#
loop_
_entity_poly.entity_id
_entity_poly.type
_entity_poly.pdbx_seq_one_letter_code
_entity_poly.pdbx_strand_id
1 'polypeptide(L)'
;MNQCLRSLACLVAVAAVALLPTELAAKSSHKSSAPKKSHEAKASSKAVKQRHAAVKSRHGKHAEAKRKSKKTDDESSAKPAAPPLTGDLAALKDAIDLTRKGKTDDASAARERIVDPAGQKLADWFMLRHSESTANFKRYAAFLAANPDWPSSALLRRRAEARLWQEKADAATVHKFTMDRPTSAKGKFALARVLLTEGDTDRATRFVREAWRTDELSERSEEDGYEAFRDLLTTEDHRARMDKRLGAKDYAGARRAAKRLGEDALAIVKACAAVTGKASKAGDDLEDVPAEARRDLGYVLCRAQWHLQKDRIDDAAELILAAAPDTMAAQDTDAWWRERRQLARKLLDQGKFKTAYDVVRTAAVPDKEVYRVDYHFMCGWIALRFLGDPQAAMVHFAAIDEGSANPIALSRANYWRGRAAEAMGASADARLSYRAAARYPTAYYGQLARAKLGLDRIELRPPSPVLAALDTPPADERVRAADMLYGIGERDTVFYYAEDFARESTDVAALEALGALAGQRSDARVMLEVGKSALARGLALDHYAFPTIGIPAHQQVAPAIETSVIYSVARTESSFDQRDKSAANAVGLMQVTPEAGRDTAKRFGLTYDWGKMVSDPVYNTQMGAAELSALLSEYRGNQIMTFAGYNAGRGRVREWVQARGDPRDPNVDPVDWVERIPLSETRNYVQRVMENVLVYRARFEGSGMVAGKSDERVVTKDASAKATPAD
;
A
#
# COMPACT_ATOMS: atom_id res chain seq x y z
N MET A 1 -26.93 33.61 -30.42
CA MET A 1 -27.49 32.63 -31.40
C MET A 1 -26.67 31.39 -31.34
N ASN A 2 -27.31 30.32 -30.85
CA ASN A 2 -27.05 28.89 -30.97
C ASN A 2 -25.68 28.36 -30.51
N GLN A 3 -25.66 27.76 -29.35
CA GLN A 3 -25.89 26.31 -29.05
C GLN A 3 -24.67 25.41 -29.38
N CYS A 4 -24.07 24.88 -28.34
CA CYS A 4 -24.06 23.43 -28.11
C CYS A 4 -23.50 23.09 -26.72
N LEU A 5 -24.38 22.77 -25.81
CA LEU A 5 -24.12 21.96 -24.62
C LEU A 5 -23.78 20.52 -25.08
N ARG A 6 -22.61 20.01 -24.74
CA ARG A 6 -22.35 18.56 -24.71
C ARG A 6 -21.75 18.21 -23.37
N SER A 7 -22.57 17.51 -22.63
CA SER A 7 -22.25 16.81 -21.40
C SER A 7 -21.09 15.84 -21.63
N LEU A 8 -19.97 16.06 -20.90
CA LEU A 8 -18.91 15.05 -20.73
C LEU A 8 -19.16 14.36 -19.40
N ALA A 9 -19.66 13.15 -19.46
CA ALA A 9 -19.66 12.24 -18.34
C ALA A 9 -18.21 11.79 -18.08
N CYS A 10 -17.61 12.30 -17.00
CA CYS A 10 -16.32 11.80 -16.50
C CYS A 10 -16.52 10.42 -15.92
N LEU A 11 -16.01 9.39 -16.62
CA LEU A 11 -15.78 8.07 -16.06
C LEU A 11 -14.60 8.15 -15.08
N VAL A 12 -14.90 8.07 -13.79
CA VAL A 12 -13.90 7.93 -12.73
C VAL A 12 -13.41 6.47 -12.74
N ALA A 13 -12.23 6.23 -13.28
CA ALA A 13 -11.52 4.99 -13.08
C ALA A 13 -10.93 4.99 -11.66
N VAL A 14 -11.54 4.22 -10.76
CA VAL A 14 -11.04 4.02 -9.40
C VAL A 14 -9.78 3.15 -9.46
N ALA A 15 -8.61 3.78 -9.28
CA ALA A 15 -7.36 3.06 -9.08
C ALA A 15 -7.35 2.45 -7.67
N ALA A 16 -7.43 1.13 -7.59
CA ALA A 16 -7.20 0.40 -6.36
C ALA A 16 -5.77 0.67 -5.87
N VAL A 17 -5.63 1.28 -4.70
CA VAL A 17 -4.36 1.31 -3.97
C VAL A 17 -4.13 -0.11 -3.46
N ALA A 18 -3.50 -0.94 -4.29
CA ALA A 18 -2.97 -2.21 -3.85
C ALA A 18 -1.84 -1.92 -2.84
N LEU A 19 -1.99 -2.42 -1.63
CA LEU A 19 -0.90 -2.55 -0.68
C LEU A 19 0.28 -3.23 -1.40
N LEU A 20 1.35 -2.49 -1.60
CA LEU A 20 2.59 -3.04 -2.13
C LEU A 20 3.10 -4.10 -1.16
N PRO A 21 3.50 -5.28 -1.65
CA PRO A 21 4.23 -6.21 -0.82
C PRO A 21 5.53 -5.53 -0.37
N THR A 22 5.75 -5.50 0.93
CA THR A 22 6.96 -5.00 1.57
C THR A 22 8.18 -5.74 1.01
N GLU A 23 9.07 -5.02 0.33
CA GLU A 23 10.40 -5.57 0.01
C GLU A 23 11.17 -5.78 1.31
N LEU A 24 11.36 -7.04 1.67
CA LEU A 24 12.19 -7.45 2.79
C LEU A 24 13.64 -7.00 2.57
N ALA A 25 14.08 -5.98 3.29
CA ALA A 25 15.48 -5.67 3.43
C ALA A 25 16.11 -6.63 4.46
N ALA A 26 16.79 -7.66 3.97
CA ALA A 26 17.58 -8.56 4.81
C ALA A 26 18.69 -7.76 5.53
N LYS A 27 18.63 -7.71 6.86
CA LYS A 27 19.73 -7.21 7.70
C LYS A 27 20.90 -8.21 7.62
N SER A 28 21.97 -7.91 6.88
CA SER A 28 23.22 -8.63 6.98
C SER A 28 24.05 -8.06 8.14
N SER A 29 24.25 -8.87 9.18
CA SER A 29 25.21 -8.60 10.24
C SER A 29 26.62 -8.93 9.76
N HIS A 30 27.46 -7.91 9.54
CA HIS A 30 28.90 -8.12 9.41
C HIS A 30 29.56 -8.13 10.80
N LYS A 31 30.03 -9.32 11.20
CA LYS A 31 31.10 -9.42 12.22
C LYS A 31 32.43 -9.47 11.49
N SER A 32 33.28 -8.51 11.74
CA SER A 32 34.68 -8.52 11.38
C SER A 32 35.44 -9.40 12.38
N SER A 33 36.20 -10.38 11.89
CA SER A 33 37.40 -10.89 12.59
C SER A 33 38.39 -11.45 11.57
N ALA A 34 39.62 -11.02 11.69
CA ALA A 34 40.77 -11.33 10.87
C ALA A 34 41.31 -12.78 11.10
N PRO A 35 42.26 -13.22 10.28
CA PRO A 35 42.39 -14.63 9.90
C PRO A 35 43.36 -15.46 10.76
N LYS A 36 43.15 -16.79 10.84
CA LYS A 36 44.22 -17.76 11.11
C LYS A 36 44.08 -19.03 10.26
N LYS A 37 45.24 -19.48 9.85
CA LYS A 37 45.62 -20.49 8.86
C LYS A 37 45.18 -21.91 9.18
N SER A 38 44.94 -22.65 8.07
CA SER A 38 45.32 -24.03 7.69
C SER A 38 44.98 -25.22 8.60
N HIS A 39 44.25 -26.19 8.07
CA HIS A 39 44.79 -27.50 7.66
C HIS A 39 43.72 -28.37 6.96
N GLU A 40 44.19 -29.11 5.98
CA GLU A 40 43.47 -30.08 5.14
C GLU A 40 42.93 -31.29 5.94
N ALA A 41 41.82 -31.84 5.48
CA ALA A 41 41.73 -33.31 5.21
C ALA A 41 40.39 -33.68 4.56
N LYS A 42 40.56 -34.46 3.54
CA LYS A 42 39.74 -35.17 2.57
C LYS A 42 38.52 -35.96 3.08
N ALA A 43 37.60 -36.06 2.11
CA ALA A 43 36.74 -37.20 1.70
C ALA A 43 35.55 -37.58 2.61
N SER A 44 34.36 -37.74 2.11
CA SER A 44 33.90 -38.61 1.04
C SER A 44 32.41 -38.45 0.75
N SER A 45 32.07 -38.77 -0.48
CA SER A 45 30.75 -38.89 -1.12
C SER A 45 29.76 -39.82 -0.42
N LYS A 46 28.47 -39.53 -0.52
CA LYS A 46 27.43 -40.30 -1.24
C LYS A 46 26.02 -39.80 -0.97
N ALA A 47 25.38 -39.50 -2.07
CA ALA A 47 23.99 -39.64 -2.42
C ALA A 47 22.98 -40.14 -1.39
N VAL A 48 21.79 -39.49 -1.36
CA VAL A 48 20.50 -40.19 -1.45
C VAL A 48 19.40 -39.28 -1.97
N LYS A 49 18.68 -39.85 -2.93
CA LYS A 49 17.51 -39.36 -3.67
C LYS A 49 16.26 -39.14 -2.83
N GLN A 50 15.45 -38.20 -3.34
CA GLN A 50 13.97 -38.21 -3.43
C GLN A 50 13.16 -38.83 -2.27
N ARG A 51 12.12 -38.05 -1.86
CA ARG A 51 10.72 -38.51 -1.94
C ARG A 51 9.72 -37.37 -1.64
N HIS A 52 8.86 -37.12 -2.60
CA HIS A 52 7.53 -36.57 -2.37
C HIS A 52 6.64 -37.58 -1.69
N ALA A 53 5.82 -37.19 -0.71
CA ALA A 53 4.50 -37.78 -0.48
C ALA A 53 3.67 -37.00 0.55
N ALA A 54 2.52 -36.59 0.12
CA ALA A 54 1.22 -36.47 0.77
C ALA A 54 1.15 -36.58 2.33
N VAL A 55 0.60 -35.56 2.96
CA VAL A 55 0.08 -35.65 4.32
C VAL A 55 -1.40 -35.99 4.25
N LYS A 56 -1.74 -37.22 4.59
CA LYS A 56 -3.07 -37.68 4.99
C LYS A 56 -3.16 -37.64 6.53
N SER A 57 -4.30 -37.11 7.00
CA SER A 57 -4.74 -37.10 8.37
C SER A 57 -4.65 -38.47 9.07
N ARG A 58 -4.19 -38.49 10.32
CA ARG A 58 -4.51 -39.58 11.25
C ARG A 58 -4.78 -39.00 12.64
N HIS A 59 -6.02 -39.21 13.10
CA HIS A 59 -6.38 -39.17 14.51
C HIS A 59 -5.64 -40.29 15.26
N GLY A 60 -5.03 -39.95 16.36
CA GLY A 60 -4.48 -40.91 17.31
C GLY A 60 -4.69 -40.44 18.75
N LYS A 61 -5.54 -41.15 19.46
CA LYS A 61 -5.78 -41.04 20.91
C LYS A 61 -4.47 -41.28 21.66
N HIS A 62 -4.17 -40.43 22.62
CA HIS A 62 -3.22 -40.82 23.69
C HIS A 62 -3.76 -40.46 25.07
N ALA A 63 -3.55 -41.41 25.96
CA ALA A 63 -4.07 -41.56 27.28
C ALA A 63 -3.57 -40.54 28.31
N GLU A 64 -4.42 -40.29 29.30
CA GLU A 64 -4.16 -39.55 30.53
C GLU A 64 -2.93 -40.09 31.31
N ALA A 65 -2.04 -39.16 31.65
CA ALA A 65 -1.15 -39.34 32.79
C ALA A 65 -1.38 -38.22 33.81
N LYS A 66 -2.06 -38.53 34.88
CA LYS A 66 -2.26 -37.67 36.05
C LYS A 66 -0.94 -37.23 36.66
N ARG A 67 -0.59 -35.96 36.60
CA ARG A 67 0.33 -35.32 37.55
C ARG A 67 -0.42 -34.29 38.38
N LYS A 68 -0.58 -34.58 39.66
CA LYS A 68 -1.03 -33.63 40.68
C LYS A 68 0.04 -32.52 40.80
N SER A 69 -0.31 -31.29 40.48
CA SER A 69 0.42 -30.13 40.93
C SER A 69 -0.52 -29.27 41.78
N LYS A 70 0.01 -28.80 42.88
CA LYS A 70 -0.65 -27.96 43.89
C LYS A 70 -1.27 -26.74 43.26
N LYS A 71 -2.55 -26.51 43.55
CA LYS A 71 -3.29 -25.27 43.39
C LYS A 71 -2.67 -24.22 44.32
N THR A 72 -2.11 -23.18 43.79
CA THR A 72 -2.02 -21.88 44.43
C THR A 72 -3.14 -21.04 43.83
N ASP A 73 -4.01 -20.59 44.66
CA ASP A 73 -5.14 -19.73 44.31
C ASP A 73 -4.57 -18.36 43.89
N ASP A 74 -4.57 -18.11 42.59
CA ASP A 74 -4.40 -16.79 42.03
C ASP A 74 -5.77 -16.33 41.53
N GLU A 75 -6.40 -15.44 42.26
CA GLU A 75 -7.63 -14.78 41.89
C GLU A 75 -7.37 -13.88 40.67
N SER A 76 -7.29 -14.48 39.49
CA SER A 76 -7.46 -13.78 38.24
C SER A 76 -8.92 -13.37 38.12
N SER A 77 -9.21 -12.07 38.24
CA SER A 77 -10.48 -11.47 37.96
C SER A 77 -10.95 -11.84 36.55
N ALA A 78 -11.74 -12.89 36.44
CA ALA A 78 -12.40 -13.26 35.20
C ALA A 78 -13.31 -12.10 34.78
N LYS A 79 -13.01 -11.50 33.66
CA LYS A 79 -13.90 -10.51 33.01
C LYS A 79 -15.29 -11.17 32.89
N PRO A 80 -16.38 -10.50 33.34
CA PRO A 80 -17.70 -11.11 33.26
C PRO A 80 -17.99 -11.55 31.82
N ALA A 81 -18.49 -12.78 31.67
CA ALA A 81 -18.88 -13.30 30.36
C ALA A 81 -19.92 -12.36 29.74
N ALA A 82 -19.71 -11.98 28.48
CA ALA A 82 -20.69 -11.17 27.78
C ALA A 82 -22.06 -11.88 27.78
N PRO A 83 -23.19 -11.15 27.93
CA PRO A 83 -24.51 -11.75 27.90
C PRO A 83 -24.71 -12.52 26.57
N PRO A 84 -25.45 -13.64 26.59
CA PRO A 84 -25.70 -14.42 25.40
C PRO A 84 -26.42 -13.57 24.33
N LEU A 85 -25.99 -13.71 23.08
CA LEU A 85 -26.64 -13.04 21.96
C LEU A 85 -28.09 -13.57 21.80
N THR A 86 -29.01 -12.69 21.47
CA THR A 86 -30.44 -13.02 21.27
C THR A 86 -30.94 -12.38 19.95
N GLY A 87 -32.09 -12.85 19.46
CA GLY A 87 -32.76 -12.26 18.29
C GLY A 87 -31.87 -12.24 17.04
N ASP A 88 -31.92 -11.12 16.33
CA ASP A 88 -31.23 -10.94 15.06
C ASP A 88 -29.70 -11.08 15.16
N LEU A 89 -29.11 -10.63 16.27
CA LEU A 89 -27.66 -10.75 16.48
C LEU A 89 -27.22 -12.22 16.63
N ALA A 90 -28.03 -13.05 17.34
CA ALA A 90 -27.75 -14.47 17.44
C ALA A 90 -27.88 -15.17 16.07
N ALA A 91 -28.96 -14.89 15.33
CA ALA A 91 -29.19 -15.45 14.02
C ALA A 91 -28.11 -15.02 12.99
N LEU A 92 -27.66 -13.76 13.05
CA LEU A 92 -26.57 -13.26 12.23
C LEU A 92 -25.23 -13.95 12.54
N LYS A 93 -24.91 -14.11 13.83
CA LYS A 93 -23.71 -14.85 14.26
C LYS A 93 -23.72 -16.29 13.78
N ASP A 94 -24.87 -16.96 13.89
CA ASP A 94 -25.06 -18.32 13.38
C ASP A 94 -24.83 -18.38 11.87
N ALA A 95 -25.43 -17.46 11.10
CA ALA A 95 -25.27 -17.41 9.63
C ALA A 95 -23.81 -17.25 9.21
N ILE A 96 -23.05 -16.37 9.89
CA ILE A 96 -21.63 -16.14 9.64
C ILE A 96 -20.80 -17.39 10.00
N ASP A 97 -21.03 -17.99 11.16
CA ASP A 97 -20.26 -19.16 11.61
C ASP A 97 -20.56 -20.41 10.77
N LEU A 98 -21.82 -20.59 10.33
CA LEU A 98 -22.21 -21.67 9.42
C LEU A 98 -21.60 -21.47 8.03
N THR A 99 -21.55 -20.23 7.54
CA THR A 99 -20.87 -19.89 6.26
C THR A 99 -19.40 -20.26 6.32
N ARG A 100 -18.68 -19.90 7.40
CA ARG A 100 -17.26 -20.27 7.61
C ARG A 100 -17.03 -21.77 7.66
N LYS A 101 -18.03 -22.55 8.09
CA LYS A 101 -17.99 -24.02 8.10
C LYS A 101 -18.42 -24.66 6.76
N GLY A 102 -18.73 -23.85 5.74
CA GLY A 102 -19.20 -24.33 4.44
C GLY A 102 -20.63 -24.89 4.43
N LYS A 103 -21.41 -24.67 5.50
CA LYS A 103 -22.79 -25.13 5.64
C LYS A 103 -23.77 -24.11 5.06
N THR A 104 -23.82 -24.05 3.71
CA THR A 104 -24.53 -23.00 2.98
C THR A 104 -26.04 -22.99 3.24
N ASP A 105 -26.68 -24.17 3.32
CA ASP A 105 -28.13 -24.28 3.52
C ASP A 105 -28.51 -23.89 4.96
N ASP A 106 -27.75 -24.38 5.93
CA ASP A 106 -27.94 -24.00 7.34
C ASP A 106 -27.72 -22.48 7.53
N ALA A 107 -26.73 -21.90 6.86
CA ALA A 107 -26.47 -20.46 6.90
C ALA A 107 -27.61 -19.65 6.27
N SER A 108 -28.20 -20.14 5.18
CA SER A 108 -29.39 -19.54 4.56
C SER A 108 -30.62 -19.62 5.47
N ALA A 109 -30.84 -20.74 6.16
CA ALA A 109 -31.89 -20.88 7.15
C ALA A 109 -31.68 -19.98 8.37
N ALA A 110 -30.45 -19.79 8.81
CA ALA A 110 -30.12 -18.83 9.88
C ALA A 110 -30.40 -17.38 9.43
N ARG A 111 -30.08 -17.01 8.20
CA ARG A 111 -30.38 -15.71 7.60
C ARG A 111 -31.87 -15.39 7.58
N GLU A 112 -32.73 -16.38 7.31
CA GLU A 112 -34.19 -16.20 7.29
C GLU A 112 -34.79 -15.90 8.68
N ARG A 113 -34.09 -16.24 9.76
CA ARG A 113 -34.50 -15.90 11.14
C ARG A 113 -34.24 -14.44 11.51
N ILE A 114 -33.46 -13.71 10.71
CA ILE A 114 -33.17 -12.30 10.94
C ILE A 114 -34.36 -11.48 10.48
N VAL A 115 -34.86 -10.60 11.34
CA VAL A 115 -36.01 -9.73 11.06
C VAL A 115 -35.54 -8.39 10.43
N ASP A 116 -34.44 -7.82 10.92
CA ASP A 116 -33.90 -6.55 10.39
C ASP A 116 -33.40 -6.74 8.96
N PRO A 117 -33.93 -5.95 7.99
CA PRO A 117 -33.49 -6.03 6.59
C PRO A 117 -31.99 -5.79 6.40
N ALA A 118 -31.36 -4.91 7.19
CA ALA A 118 -29.92 -4.68 7.11
C ALA A 118 -29.13 -5.93 7.55
N GLY A 119 -29.61 -6.62 8.59
CA GLY A 119 -29.04 -7.89 9.04
C GLY A 119 -29.17 -9.00 8.00
N GLN A 120 -30.31 -9.09 7.31
CA GLN A 120 -30.52 -10.05 6.23
C GLN A 120 -29.55 -9.78 5.07
N LYS A 121 -29.43 -8.53 4.64
CA LYS A 121 -28.48 -8.12 3.57
C LYS A 121 -27.03 -8.39 3.98
N LEU A 122 -26.69 -8.14 5.24
CA LEU A 122 -25.35 -8.42 5.77
C LEU A 122 -25.01 -9.91 5.74
N ALA A 123 -25.95 -10.77 6.14
CA ALA A 123 -25.77 -12.22 6.05
C ALA A 123 -25.59 -12.69 4.59
N ASP A 124 -26.43 -12.18 3.66
CA ASP A 124 -26.27 -12.46 2.21
C ASP A 124 -24.93 -11.96 1.69
N TRP A 125 -24.53 -10.73 2.04
CA TRP A 125 -23.23 -10.17 1.68
C TRP A 125 -22.07 -11.03 2.16
N PHE A 126 -22.12 -11.50 3.41
CA PHE A 126 -21.07 -12.36 3.96
C PHE A 126 -20.99 -13.71 3.23
N MET A 127 -22.13 -14.35 2.98
CA MET A 127 -22.20 -15.61 2.21
C MET A 127 -21.68 -15.46 0.78
N LEU A 128 -22.04 -14.36 0.10
CA LEU A 128 -21.58 -14.09 -1.27
C LEU A 128 -20.10 -13.73 -1.33
N ARG A 129 -19.57 -13.08 -0.28
CA ARG A 129 -18.17 -12.68 -0.18
C ARG A 129 -17.25 -13.81 0.25
N HIS A 130 -17.77 -14.88 0.84
CA HIS A 130 -16.94 -16.00 1.31
C HIS A 130 -16.19 -16.68 0.16
N SER A 131 -14.92 -17.10 0.38
CA SER A 131 -14.06 -17.68 -0.67
C SER A 131 -14.67 -18.93 -1.30
N GLU A 132 -15.31 -19.77 -0.48
CA GLU A 132 -15.95 -21.03 -0.87
C GLU A 132 -17.42 -20.85 -1.23
N SER A 133 -17.87 -19.65 -1.61
CA SER A 133 -19.26 -19.40 -2.00
C SER A 133 -19.65 -20.24 -3.22
N THR A 134 -20.71 -21.03 -3.08
CA THR A 134 -21.30 -21.84 -4.15
C THR A 134 -22.45 -21.14 -4.88
N ALA A 135 -22.73 -19.87 -4.54
CA ALA A 135 -23.81 -19.09 -5.14
C ALA A 135 -23.66 -19.04 -6.66
N ASN A 136 -24.79 -19.18 -7.36
CA ASN A 136 -24.86 -19.08 -8.82
C ASN A 136 -24.92 -17.62 -9.29
N PHE A 137 -24.85 -17.40 -10.60
CA PHE A 137 -24.94 -16.08 -11.22
C PHE A 137 -26.18 -15.30 -10.77
N LYS A 138 -27.34 -15.94 -10.77
CA LYS A 138 -28.63 -15.31 -10.45
C LYS A 138 -28.61 -14.68 -9.04
N ARG A 139 -28.03 -15.37 -8.06
CA ARG A 139 -27.95 -14.86 -6.67
C ARG A 139 -27.03 -13.63 -6.56
N TYR A 140 -25.85 -13.65 -7.21
CA TYR A 140 -24.98 -12.48 -7.29
C TYR A 140 -25.62 -11.30 -7.99
N ALA A 141 -26.24 -11.54 -9.16
CA ALA A 141 -26.87 -10.48 -9.93
C ALA A 141 -28.08 -9.86 -9.20
N ALA A 142 -28.89 -10.66 -8.52
CA ALA A 142 -30.02 -10.19 -7.70
C ALA A 142 -29.55 -9.31 -6.54
N PHE A 143 -28.49 -9.72 -5.83
CA PHE A 143 -27.94 -8.94 -4.73
C PHE A 143 -27.40 -7.59 -5.20
N LEU A 144 -26.60 -7.58 -6.27
CA LEU A 144 -26.03 -6.35 -6.85
C LEU A 144 -27.09 -5.39 -7.38
N ALA A 145 -28.15 -5.92 -8.00
CA ALA A 145 -29.25 -5.09 -8.51
C ALA A 145 -30.07 -4.46 -7.39
N ALA A 146 -30.31 -5.19 -6.30
CA ALA A 146 -31.06 -4.71 -5.15
C ALA A 146 -30.25 -3.81 -4.21
N ASN A 147 -28.93 -3.89 -4.23
CA ASN A 147 -28.03 -3.22 -3.28
C ASN A 147 -26.81 -2.60 -3.99
N PRO A 148 -27.01 -1.61 -4.89
CA PRO A 148 -25.93 -1.06 -5.72
C PRO A 148 -24.83 -0.35 -4.90
N ASP A 149 -25.20 0.21 -3.74
CA ASP A 149 -24.30 1.02 -2.89
C ASP A 149 -23.72 0.23 -1.69
N TRP A 150 -23.90 -1.09 -1.69
CA TRP A 150 -23.34 -1.94 -0.64
C TRP A 150 -21.85 -2.19 -0.86
N PRO A 151 -21.07 -2.34 0.23
CA PRO A 151 -19.63 -2.62 0.15
C PRO A 151 -19.31 -3.88 -0.65
N SER A 152 -18.11 -3.93 -1.21
CA SER A 152 -17.62 -5.05 -2.02
C SER A 152 -18.34 -5.27 -3.35
N SER A 153 -19.03 -4.25 -3.89
CA SER A 153 -19.76 -4.36 -5.17
C SER A 153 -18.83 -4.80 -6.30
N ALA A 154 -17.62 -4.27 -6.37
CA ALA A 154 -16.60 -4.66 -7.35
C ALA A 154 -16.18 -6.13 -7.23
N LEU A 155 -16.01 -6.65 -6.01
CA LEU A 155 -15.69 -8.06 -5.76
C LEU A 155 -16.85 -8.97 -6.19
N LEU A 156 -18.08 -8.63 -5.77
CA LEU A 156 -19.27 -9.41 -6.09
C LEU A 156 -19.55 -9.41 -7.59
N ARG A 157 -19.32 -8.28 -8.28
CA ARG A 157 -19.41 -8.19 -9.74
C ARG A 157 -18.42 -9.13 -10.43
N ARG A 158 -17.16 -9.14 -10.02
CA ARG A 158 -16.16 -10.08 -10.56
C ARG A 158 -16.57 -11.54 -10.36
N ARG A 159 -17.19 -11.86 -9.20
CA ARG A 159 -17.71 -13.21 -8.93
C ARG A 159 -18.91 -13.55 -9.80
N ALA A 160 -19.83 -12.62 -10.00
CA ALA A 160 -20.94 -12.78 -10.93
C ALA A 160 -20.46 -13.04 -12.36
N GLU A 161 -19.51 -12.24 -12.85
CA GLU A 161 -18.88 -12.43 -14.16
C GLU A 161 -18.17 -13.79 -14.26
N ALA A 162 -17.54 -14.25 -13.18
CA ALA A 162 -16.94 -15.59 -13.16
C ALA A 162 -18.01 -16.70 -13.29
N ARG A 163 -19.20 -16.50 -12.73
CA ARG A 163 -20.32 -17.43 -12.89
C ARG A 163 -20.92 -17.39 -14.31
N LEU A 164 -21.02 -16.22 -14.95
CA LEU A 164 -21.41 -16.14 -16.37
C LEU A 164 -20.53 -17.03 -17.25
N TRP A 165 -19.23 -17.04 -17.01
CA TRP A 165 -18.27 -17.90 -17.71
C TRP A 165 -18.49 -19.38 -17.39
N GLN A 166 -18.53 -19.74 -16.09
CA GLN A 166 -18.60 -21.11 -15.61
C GLN A 166 -19.92 -21.78 -15.95
N GLU A 167 -21.03 -21.06 -15.82
CA GLU A 167 -22.39 -21.56 -16.09
C GLU A 167 -22.76 -21.51 -17.58
N LYS A 168 -21.85 -20.99 -18.41
CA LYS A 168 -22.10 -20.81 -19.88
C LYS A 168 -23.40 -20.05 -20.15
N ALA A 169 -23.61 -18.94 -19.42
CA ALA A 169 -24.82 -18.15 -19.51
C ALA A 169 -25.14 -17.75 -20.98
N ASP A 170 -26.42 -17.61 -21.27
CA ASP A 170 -26.94 -17.24 -22.60
C ASP A 170 -26.58 -15.79 -23.00
N ALA A 171 -26.67 -15.46 -24.29
CA ALA A 171 -26.27 -14.18 -24.84
C ALA A 171 -27.02 -13.00 -24.19
N ALA A 172 -28.35 -13.11 -24.06
CA ALA A 172 -29.15 -12.03 -23.49
C ALA A 172 -28.75 -11.73 -22.02
N THR A 173 -28.49 -12.78 -21.24
CA THR A 173 -28.03 -12.67 -19.85
C THR A 173 -26.63 -11.99 -19.76
N VAL A 174 -25.69 -12.40 -20.63
CA VAL A 174 -24.33 -11.85 -20.64
C VAL A 174 -24.36 -10.36 -21.02
N HIS A 175 -25.01 -9.98 -22.12
CA HIS A 175 -25.15 -8.60 -22.57
C HIS A 175 -25.81 -7.71 -21.50
N LYS A 176 -26.94 -8.17 -20.95
CA LYS A 176 -27.69 -7.43 -19.93
C LYS A 176 -26.84 -7.14 -18.69
N PHE A 177 -26.06 -8.11 -18.20
CA PHE A 177 -25.26 -7.94 -16.99
C PHE A 177 -23.98 -7.16 -17.23
N THR A 178 -23.25 -7.47 -18.31
CA THR A 178 -21.98 -6.81 -18.59
C THR A 178 -22.15 -5.42 -19.21
N MET A 179 -23.28 -5.15 -19.85
CA MET A 179 -23.51 -3.96 -20.70
C MET A 179 -22.34 -3.75 -21.68
N ASP A 180 -21.80 -4.84 -22.20
CA ASP A 180 -20.62 -4.91 -23.07
C ASP A 180 -19.34 -4.27 -22.49
N ARG A 181 -19.28 -4.13 -21.17
CA ARG A 181 -18.16 -3.58 -20.41
C ARG A 181 -17.80 -4.47 -19.22
N PRO A 182 -17.38 -5.73 -19.48
CA PRO A 182 -16.98 -6.65 -18.42
C PRO A 182 -15.74 -6.11 -17.68
N THR A 183 -15.69 -6.33 -16.37
CA THR A 183 -14.64 -5.80 -15.49
C THR A 183 -13.55 -6.82 -15.13
N SER A 184 -13.77 -8.09 -15.44
CA SER A 184 -12.84 -9.18 -15.13
C SER A 184 -12.52 -10.03 -16.34
N ALA A 185 -11.39 -10.75 -16.30
CA ALA A 185 -11.01 -11.69 -17.35
C ALA A 185 -12.12 -12.69 -17.70
N LYS A 186 -12.77 -13.28 -16.69
CA LYS A 186 -13.86 -14.24 -16.91
C LYS A 186 -15.10 -13.58 -17.50
N GLY A 187 -15.38 -12.33 -17.15
CA GLY A 187 -16.43 -11.54 -17.79
C GLY A 187 -16.12 -11.27 -19.26
N LYS A 188 -14.87 -10.89 -19.57
CA LYS A 188 -14.39 -10.71 -20.95
C LYS A 188 -14.48 -12.01 -21.75
N PHE A 189 -14.11 -13.14 -21.17
CA PHE A 189 -14.24 -14.46 -21.81
C PHE A 189 -15.71 -14.85 -22.02
N ALA A 190 -16.60 -14.59 -21.06
CA ALA A 190 -18.02 -14.86 -21.21
C ALA A 190 -18.62 -14.05 -22.37
N LEU A 191 -18.29 -12.75 -22.44
CA LEU A 191 -18.75 -11.88 -23.52
C LEU A 191 -18.13 -12.28 -24.87
N ALA A 192 -16.83 -12.58 -24.91
CA ALA A 192 -16.15 -13.01 -26.14
C ALA A 192 -16.78 -14.28 -26.73
N ARG A 193 -17.15 -15.25 -25.87
CA ARG A 193 -17.86 -16.46 -26.31
C ARG A 193 -19.21 -16.14 -26.99
N VAL A 194 -19.97 -15.20 -26.40
CA VAL A 194 -21.24 -14.75 -26.97
C VAL A 194 -21.01 -14.06 -28.31
N LEU A 195 -20.09 -13.10 -28.39
CA LEU A 195 -19.77 -12.37 -29.61
C LEU A 195 -19.34 -13.30 -30.76
N LEU A 196 -18.59 -14.38 -30.45
CA LEU A 196 -18.26 -15.40 -31.48
C LEU A 196 -19.50 -16.13 -32.02
N THR A 197 -20.50 -16.43 -31.17
CA THR A 197 -21.75 -17.05 -31.64
C THR A 197 -22.61 -16.09 -32.46
N GLU A 198 -22.42 -14.79 -32.28
CA GLU A 198 -23.08 -13.71 -33.02
C GLU A 198 -22.33 -13.31 -34.29
N GLY A 199 -21.14 -13.87 -34.51
CA GLY A 199 -20.28 -13.58 -35.67
C GLY A 199 -19.40 -12.34 -35.53
N ASP A 200 -19.40 -11.67 -34.36
CA ASP A 200 -18.55 -10.50 -34.09
C ASP A 200 -17.16 -10.94 -33.58
N THR A 201 -16.38 -11.49 -34.50
CA THR A 201 -15.04 -12.02 -34.19
C THR A 201 -14.06 -10.91 -33.79
N ASP A 202 -14.19 -9.71 -34.32
CA ASP A 202 -13.27 -8.59 -34.02
C ASP A 202 -13.41 -8.13 -32.57
N ARG A 203 -14.62 -7.91 -32.09
CA ARG A 203 -14.87 -7.57 -30.70
C ARG A 203 -14.47 -8.70 -29.76
N ALA A 204 -14.79 -9.93 -30.09
CA ALA A 204 -14.39 -11.10 -29.32
C ALA A 204 -12.87 -11.17 -29.16
N THR A 205 -12.13 -11.04 -30.28
CA THR A 205 -10.66 -11.04 -30.29
C THR A 205 -10.08 -9.95 -29.39
N ARG A 206 -10.64 -8.73 -29.44
CA ARG A 206 -10.19 -7.63 -28.58
C ARG A 206 -10.34 -7.97 -27.10
N PHE A 207 -11.50 -8.47 -26.65
CA PHE A 207 -11.71 -8.84 -25.25
C PHE A 207 -10.84 -10.00 -24.79
N VAL A 208 -10.64 -11.00 -25.64
CA VAL A 208 -9.76 -12.14 -25.34
C VAL A 208 -8.32 -11.67 -25.16
N ARG A 209 -7.78 -10.88 -26.11
CA ARG A 209 -6.41 -10.37 -26.04
C ARG A 209 -6.19 -9.44 -24.85
N GLU A 210 -7.16 -8.57 -24.56
CA GLU A 210 -7.10 -7.71 -23.38
C GLU A 210 -7.01 -8.54 -22.09
N ALA A 211 -7.94 -9.50 -21.90
CA ALA A 211 -7.91 -10.39 -20.73
C ALA A 211 -6.62 -11.19 -20.64
N TRP A 212 -6.13 -11.71 -21.78
CA TRP A 212 -4.93 -12.51 -21.85
C TRP A 212 -3.67 -11.72 -21.46
N ARG A 213 -3.49 -10.54 -22.03
CA ARG A 213 -2.30 -9.71 -21.85
C ARG A 213 -2.20 -9.11 -20.45
N THR A 214 -3.33 -8.63 -19.89
CA THR A 214 -3.31 -7.74 -18.73
C THR A 214 -3.83 -8.38 -17.44
N ASP A 215 -4.84 -9.26 -17.53
CA ASP A 215 -5.56 -9.71 -16.35
C ASP A 215 -4.84 -10.86 -15.62
N GLU A 216 -5.03 -10.91 -14.28
CA GLU A 216 -4.57 -12.04 -13.49
C GLU A 216 -5.50 -13.25 -13.72
N LEU A 217 -4.90 -14.36 -14.07
CA LEU A 217 -5.59 -15.63 -14.28
C LEU A 217 -4.94 -16.70 -13.38
N SER A 218 -5.75 -17.46 -12.67
CA SER A 218 -5.26 -18.71 -12.08
C SER A 218 -4.86 -19.68 -13.19
N GLU A 219 -4.00 -20.64 -12.86
CA GLU A 219 -3.56 -21.67 -13.83
C GLU A 219 -4.75 -22.31 -14.57
N ARG A 220 -5.77 -22.74 -13.83
CA ARG A 220 -7.00 -23.29 -14.42
C ARG A 220 -7.73 -22.31 -15.33
N SER A 221 -7.88 -21.04 -14.90
CA SER A 221 -8.57 -20.03 -15.72
C SER A 221 -7.77 -19.64 -16.95
N GLU A 222 -6.44 -19.70 -16.88
CA GLU A 222 -5.55 -19.51 -18.02
C GLU A 222 -5.71 -20.65 -19.04
N GLU A 223 -5.76 -21.90 -18.57
CA GLU A 223 -5.94 -23.06 -19.44
C GLU A 223 -7.33 -23.10 -20.06
N ASP A 224 -8.39 -22.92 -19.26
CA ASP A 224 -9.78 -22.82 -19.76
C ASP A 224 -9.93 -21.74 -20.84
N GLY A 225 -9.29 -20.57 -20.65
CA GLY A 225 -9.31 -19.46 -21.61
C GLY A 225 -8.48 -19.75 -22.86
N TYR A 226 -7.33 -20.42 -22.72
CA TYR A 226 -6.50 -20.82 -23.84
C TYR A 226 -7.20 -21.86 -24.72
N GLU A 227 -7.75 -22.89 -24.10
CA GLU A 227 -8.50 -23.92 -24.85
C GLU A 227 -9.68 -23.33 -25.64
N ALA A 228 -10.38 -22.36 -25.04
CA ALA A 228 -11.54 -21.74 -25.67
C ALA A 228 -11.21 -20.78 -26.83
N PHE A 229 -10.03 -20.11 -26.76
CA PHE A 229 -9.73 -18.96 -27.61
C PHE A 229 -8.33 -18.98 -28.26
N ARG A 230 -7.65 -20.11 -28.27
CA ARG A 230 -6.28 -20.23 -28.81
C ARG A 230 -6.12 -19.68 -30.23
N ASP A 231 -7.16 -19.85 -31.06
CA ASP A 231 -7.13 -19.43 -32.47
C ASP A 231 -7.24 -17.88 -32.64
N LEU A 232 -7.57 -17.14 -31.56
CA LEU A 232 -7.63 -15.70 -31.51
C LEU A 232 -6.34 -15.07 -30.92
N LEU A 233 -5.45 -15.92 -30.36
CA LEU A 233 -4.23 -15.48 -29.68
C LEU A 233 -3.01 -15.64 -30.60
N THR A 234 -2.16 -14.62 -30.62
CA THR A 234 -0.92 -14.60 -31.39
C THR A 234 0.31 -14.79 -30.50
N THR A 235 1.46 -14.98 -31.13
CA THR A 235 2.76 -15.02 -30.44
C THR A 235 3.01 -13.76 -29.59
N GLU A 236 2.59 -12.60 -30.09
CA GLU A 236 2.71 -11.31 -29.39
C GLU A 236 1.83 -11.27 -28.13
N ASP A 237 0.67 -11.92 -28.15
CA ASP A 237 -0.21 -12.01 -26.98
C ASP A 237 0.43 -12.87 -25.87
N HIS A 238 1.07 -13.97 -26.24
CA HIS A 238 1.81 -14.81 -25.30
C HIS A 238 3.02 -14.11 -24.73
N ARG A 239 3.73 -13.32 -25.55
CA ARG A 239 4.88 -12.51 -25.12
C ARG A 239 4.45 -11.41 -24.14
N ALA A 240 3.43 -10.64 -24.48
CA ALA A 240 2.90 -9.62 -23.58
C ALA A 240 2.45 -10.20 -22.23
N ARG A 241 1.84 -11.41 -22.24
CA ARG A 241 1.52 -12.11 -21.01
C ARG A 241 2.76 -12.52 -20.22
N MET A 242 3.77 -13.07 -20.88
CA MET A 242 5.06 -13.44 -20.23
C MET A 242 5.67 -12.24 -19.53
N ASP A 243 5.79 -11.10 -20.24
CA ASP A 243 6.38 -9.88 -19.72
C ASP A 243 5.58 -9.30 -18.55
N LYS A 244 4.25 -9.29 -18.65
CA LYS A 244 3.37 -8.86 -17.54
C LYS A 244 3.54 -9.74 -16.30
N ARG A 245 3.67 -11.06 -16.47
CA ARG A 245 3.92 -11.99 -15.33
C ARG A 245 5.34 -11.84 -14.77
N LEU A 246 6.36 -11.60 -15.61
CA LEU A 246 7.71 -11.27 -15.16
C LEU A 246 7.72 -9.98 -14.32
N GLY A 247 7.08 -8.92 -14.81
CA GLY A 247 6.93 -7.65 -14.10
C GLY A 247 6.22 -7.79 -12.74
N ALA A 248 5.23 -8.70 -12.66
CA ALA A 248 4.52 -9.05 -11.43
C ALA A 248 5.29 -10.03 -10.51
N LYS A 249 6.47 -10.52 -10.94
CA LYS A 249 7.25 -11.57 -10.27
C LYS A 249 6.50 -12.92 -10.14
N ASP A 250 5.49 -13.13 -10.99
CA ASP A 250 4.78 -14.41 -11.12
C ASP A 250 5.51 -15.32 -12.12
N TYR A 251 6.59 -15.95 -11.66
CA TYR A 251 7.42 -16.81 -12.50
C TYR A 251 6.74 -18.10 -12.93
N ALA A 252 5.73 -18.56 -12.21
CA ALA A 252 4.95 -19.71 -12.61
C ALA A 252 4.06 -19.36 -13.84
N GLY A 253 3.35 -18.24 -13.78
CA GLY A 253 2.58 -17.72 -14.91
C GLY A 253 3.45 -17.34 -16.10
N ALA A 254 4.60 -16.68 -15.86
CA ALA A 254 5.55 -16.34 -16.92
C ALA A 254 6.07 -17.59 -17.64
N ARG A 255 6.39 -18.66 -16.90
CA ARG A 255 6.84 -19.93 -17.47
C ARG A 255 5.75 -20.63 -18.32
N ARG A 256 4.47 -20.55 -17.90
CA ARG A 256 3.37 -21.09 -18.71
C ARG A 256 3.24 -20.35 -20.06
N ALA A 257 3.34 -19.02 -20.02
CA ALA A 257 3.35 -18.23 -21.26
C ALA A 257 4.58 -18.53 -22.12
N ALA A 258 5.77 -18.61 -21.52
CA ALA A 258 7.02 -18.90 -22.21
C ALA A 258 7.04 -20.27 -22.91
N LYS A 259 6.39 -21.30 -22.34
CA LYS A 259 6.24 -22.62 -23.00
C LYS A 259 5.57 -22.54 -24.37
N ARG A 260 4.72 -21.53 -24.60
CA ARG A 260 4.04 -21.29 -25.90
C ARG A 260 4.90 -20.50 -26.88
N LEU A 261 6.02 -19.93 -26.39
CA LEU A 261 6.96 -19.10 -27.16
C LEU A 261 8.24 -19.86 -27.54
N GLY A 262 8.58 -20.95 -26.85
CA GLY A 262 9.76 -21.76 -27.12
C GLY A 262 10.87 -21.63 -26.07
N GLU A 263 12.02 -22.30 -26.36
CA GLU A 263 13.14 -22.48 -25.41
C GLU A 263 13.81 -21.17 -25.03
N ASP A 264 13.94 -20.21 -25.95
CA ASP A 264 14.54 -18.90 -25.68
C ASP A 264 13.76 -18.12 -24.60
N ALA A 265 12.44 -18.12 -24.70
CA ALA A 265 11.56 -17.50 -23.73
C ALA A 265 11.66 -18.21 -22.35
N LEU A 266 11.77 -19.54 -22.35
CA LEU A 266 11.98 -20.31 -21.12
C LEU A 266 13.33 -19.98 -20.47
N ALA A 267 14.39 -19.81 -21.27
CA ALA A 267 15.71 -19.39 -20.76
C ALA A 267 15.65 -17.97 -20.13
N ILE A 268 14.95 -17.04 -20.76
CA ILE A 268 14.73 -15.68 -20.21
C ILE A 268 14.01 -15.78 -18.86
N VAL A 269 12.89 -16.51 -18.77
CA VAL A 269 12.13 -16.63 -17.51
C VAL A 269 12.96 -17.30 -16.42
N LYS A 270 13.80 -18.31 -16.76
CA LYS A 270 14.73 -18.97 -15.81
C LYS A 270 15.72 -17.95 -15.25
N ALA A 271 16.38 -17.18 -16.14
CA ALA A 271 17.37 -16.16 -15.76
C ALA A 271 16.74 -15.06 -14.88
N CYS A 272 15.58 -14.54 -15.27
CA CYS A 272 14.84 -13.52 -14.50
C CYS A 272 14.45 -14.01 -13.09
N ALA A 273 14.01 -15.25 -12.97
CA ALA A 273 13.69 -15.87 -11.68
C ALA A 273 14.94 -15.99 -10.79
N ALA A 274 16.08 -16.37 -11.36
CA ALA A 274 17.37 -16.47 -10.66
C ALA A 274 17.85 -15.09 -10.16
N VAL A 275 17.73 -14.04 -10.99
CA VAL A 275 18.08 -12.67 -10.62
C VAL A 275 17.22 -12.18 -9.45
N THR A 276 15.91 -12.35 -9.52
CA THR A 276 15.01 -11.94 -8.43
C THR A 276 15.23 -12.72 -7.15
N GLY A 277 15.47 -14.03 -7.27
CA GLY A 277 15.81 -14.91 -6.15
C GLY A 277 17.23 -14.68 -5.60
N LYS A 278 18.02 -13.77 -6.19
CA LYS A 278 19.43 -13.52 -5.84
C LYS A 278 20.28 -14.81 -5.83
N ALA A 279 19.98 -15.72 -6.75
CA ALA A 279 20.71 -16.96 -6.88
C ALA A 279 22.19 -16.70 -7.21
N SER A 280 23.10 -17.52 -6.66
CA SER A 280 24.54 -17.38 -6.89
C SER A 280 24.92 -17.49 -8.38
N LYS A 281 24.19 -18.31 -9.14
CA LYS A 281 24.38 -18.54 -10.58
C LYS A 281 23.53 -17.64 -11.47
N ALA A 282 22.90 -16.57 -10.94
CA ALA A 282 22.06 -15.69 -11.75
C ALA A 282 22.80 -15.04 -12.93
N GLY A 283 24.10 -14.77 -12.78
CA GLY A 283 24.97 -14.29 -13.87
C GLY A 283 25.13 -15.34 -14.96
N ASP A 284 25.41 -16.58 -14.60
CA ASP A 284 25.58 -17.70 -15.54
C ASP A 284 24.26 -17.96 -16.28
N ASP A 285 23.11 -17.99 -15.56
CA ASP A 285 21.78 -18.16 -16.15
C ASP A 285 21.46 -17.01 -17.16
N LEU A 286 21.94 -15.78 -16.94
CA LEU A 286 21.81 -14.69 -17.89
C LEU A 286 22.69 -14.90 -19.14
N GLU A 287 23.91 -15.40 -18.98
CA GLU A 287 24.78 -15.70 -20.12
C GLU A 287 24.36 -16.95 -20.91
N ASP A 288 23.63 -17.88 -20.29
CA ASP A 288 23.03 -19.04 -20.95
C ASP A 288 21.88 -18.66 -21.92
N VAL A 289 21.32 -17.46 -21.81
CA VAL A 289 20.28 -17.00 -22.76
C VAL A 289 20.93 -16.79 -24.14
N PRO A 290 20.38 -17.36 -25.24
CA PRO A 290 20.91 -17.21 -26.59
C PRO A 290 21.08 -15.76 -27.01
N ALA A 291 22.13 -15.46 -27.77
CA ALA A 291 22.50 -14.08 -28.12
C ALA A 291 21.38 -13.30 -28.83
N GLU A 292 20.62 -14.01 -29.69
CA GLU A 292 19.49 -13.45 -30.43
C GLU A 292 18.36 -13.03 -29.49
N ALA A 293 18.14 -13.78 -28.42
CA ALA A 293 17.09 -13.55 -27.42
C ALA A 293 17.48 -12.44 -26.42
N ARG A 294 18.74 -12.05 -26.32
CA ARG A 294 19.19 -10.99 -25.38
C ARG A 294 18.70 -9.58 -25.73
N ARG A 295 18.11 -9.40 -26.92
CA ARG A 295 17.44 -8.14 -27.30
C ARG A 295 16.01 -8.04 -26.77
N ASP A 296 15.49 -9.12 -26.23
CA ASP A 296 14.19 -9.14 -25.61
C ASP A 296 14.13 -8.17 -24.42
N LEU A 297 13.10 -7.33 -24.36
CA LEU A 297 13.01 -6.28 -23.33
C LEU A 297 12.82 -6.84 -21.92
N GLY A 298 12.17 -8.00 -21.76
CA GLY A 298 12.09 -8.71 -20.49
C GLY A 298 13.46 -9.15 -20.00
N TYR A 299 14.31 -9.69 -20.90
CA TYR A 299 15.70 -10.00 -20.61
C TYR A 299 16.51 -8.75 -20.24
N VAL A 300 16.40 -7.66 -21.05
CA VAL A 300 17.11 -6.40 -20.81
C VAL A 300 16.79 -5.85 -19.41
N LEU A 301 15.51 -5.85 -19.04
CA LEU A 301 15.09 -5.40 -17.71
C LEU A 301 15.70 -6.26 -16.59
N CYS A 302 15.66 -7.60 -16.74
CA CYS A 302 16.25 -8.52 -15.76
C CYS A 302 17.78 -8.35 -15.67
N ARG A 303 18.47 -8.16 -16.79
CA ARG A 303 19.91 -7.92 -16.80
C ARG A 303 20.26 -6.59 -16.13
N ALA A 304 19.49 -5.54 -16.38
CA ALA A 304 19.64 -4.26 -15.67
C ALA A 304 19.43 -4.41 -14.16
N GLN A 305 18.43 -5.19 -13.73
CA GLN A 305 18.23 -5.52 -12.31
C GLN A 305 19.43 -6.24 -11.70
N TRP A 306 20.02 -7.19 -12.42
CA TRP A 306 21.20 -7.91 -11.97
C TRP A 306 22.40 -6.95 -11.81
N HIS A 307 22.63 -6.06 -12.78
CA HIS A 307 23.69 -5.04 -12.68
C HIS A 307 23.46 -4.13 -11.48
N LEU A 308 22.22 -3.67 -11.22
CA LEU A 308 21.86 -2.88 -10.05
C LEU A 308 22.13 -3.61 -8.72
N GLN A 309 21.87 -4.92 -8.66
CA GLN A 309 22.16 -5.75 -7.48
C GLN A 309 23.66 -5.94 -7.24
N LYS A 310 24.47 -5.87 -8.30
CA LYS A 310 25.94 -5.96 -8.26
C LYS A 310 26.64 -4.60 -8.16
N ASP A 311 25.86 -3.54 -8.00
CA ASP A 311 26.31 -2.12 -7.96
C ASP A 311 27.07 -1.68 -9.23
N ARG A 312 26.80 -2.36 -10.35
CA ARG A 312 27.31 -2.03 -11.70
C ARG A 312 26.39 -1.01 -12.37
N ILE A 313 26.47 0.22 -11.88
CA ILE A 313 25.49 1.27 -12.19
C ILE A 313 25.58 1.74 -13.65
N ASP A 314 26.77 1.86 -14.18
CA ASP A 314 26.99 2.30 -15.57
C ASP A 314 26.47 1.28 -16.58
N ASP A 315 26.74 -0.01 -16.36
CA ASP A 315 26.23 -1.08 -17.21
C ASP A 315 24.67 -1.12 -17.20
N ALA A 316 24.07 -0.90 -16.03
CA ALA A 316 22.62 -0.81 -15.93
C ALA A 316 22.08 0.42 -16.70
N ALA A 317 22.78 1.55 -16.64
CA ALA A 317 22.36 2.77 -17.33
C ALA A 317 22.45 2.61 -18.85
N GLU A 318 23.53 2.00 -19.36
CA GLU A 318 23.70 1.72 -20.79
C GLU A 318 22.55 0.86 -21.34
N LEU A 319 22.23 -0.25 -20.66
CA LEU A 319 21.12 -1.13 -21.04
C LEU A 319 19.75 -0.42 -21.04
N ILE A 320 19.49 0.36 -19.99
CA ILE A 320 18.22 1.06 -19.83
C ILE A 320 18.05 2.17 -20.87
N LEU A 321 19.11 2.87 -21.21
CA LEU A 321 19.08 3.98 -22.20
C LEU A 321 19.05 3.46 -23.63
N ALA A 322 19.56 2.26 -23.90
CA ALA A 322 19.49 1.63 -25.23
C ALA A 322 18.05 1.14 -25.56
N ALA A 323 17.18 0.95 -24.57
CA ALA A 323 15.80 0.52 -24.79
C ALA A 323 14.93 1.69 -25.27
N ALA A 324 14.33 1.56 -26.47
CA ALA A 324 13.52 2.63 -27.05
C ALA A 324 12.18 2.81 -26.30
N PRO A 325 11.75 4.06 -26.03
CA PRO A 325 10.52 4.35 -25.28
C PRO A 325 9.26 3.71 -25.89
N ASP A 326 9.12 3.75 -27.21
CA ASP A 326 7.93 3.23 -27.91
C ASP A 326 7.78 1.71 -27.75
N THR A 327 8.91 0.99 -27.78
CA THR A 327 8.89 -0.47 -27.55
C THR A 327 8.62 -0.82 -26.09
N MET A 328 9.09 0.02 -25.14
CA MET A 328 8.79 -0.14 -23.72
C MET A 328 7.32 0.10 -23.40
N ALA A 329 6.62 0.96 -24.14
CA ALA A 329 5.21 1.24 -23.95
C ALA A 329 4.32 -0.03 -24.12
N ALA A 330 4.80 -1.02 -24.87
CA ALA A 330 4.13 -2.31 -25.01
C ALA A 330 4.41 -3.30 -23.86
N GLN A 331 5.31 -2.95 -22.94
CA GLN A 331 5.74 -3.76 -21.80
C GLN A 331 4.97 -3.41 -20.53
N ASP A 332 5.36 -4.00 -19.37
CA ASP A 332 4.92 -3.51 -18.06
C ASP A 332 5.67 -2.22 -17.71
N THR A 333 5.09 -1.07 -18.09
CA THR A 333 5.68 0.26 -17.87
C THR A 333 5.96 0.54 -16.39
N ASP A 334 5.13 0.00 -15.48
CA ASP A 334 5.32 0.11 -14.03
C ASP A 334 6.57 -0.67 -13.56
N ALA A 335 6.84 -1.83 -14.15
CA ALA A 335 8.03 -2.62 -13.82
C ALA A 335 9.31 -1.89 -14.28
N TRP A 336 9.30 -1.34 -15.50
CA TRP A 336 10.40 -0.53 -16.01
C TRP A 336 10.64 0.72 -15.17
N TRP A 337 9.59 1.41 -14.74
CA TRP A 337 9.71 2.58 -13.89
C TRP A 337 10.35 2.27 -12.53
N ARG A 338 10.00 1.15 -11.89
CA ARG A 338 10.60 0.75 -10.62
C ARG A 338 12.14 0.66 -10.70
N GLU A 339 12.68 0.14 -11.78
CA GLU A 339 14.13 0.01 -11.97
C GLU A 339 14.78 1.34 -12.36
N ARG A 340 14.15 2.10 -13.28
CA ARG A 340 14.66 3.41 -13.71
C ARG A 340 14.75 4.40 -12.55
N ARG A 341 13.75 4.48 -11.70
CA ARG A 341 13.79 5.38 -10.54
C ARG A 341 14.88 4.99 -9.52
N GLN A 342 15.13 3.69 -9.33
CA GLN A 342 16.20 3.22 -8.47
C GLN A 342 17.58 3.54 -9.07
N LEU A 343 17.76 3.25 -10.34
CA LEU A 343 18.98 3.57 -11.08
C LEU A 343 19.29 5.07 -11.05
N ALA A 344 18.31 5.92 -11.36
CA ALA A 344 18.47 7.36 -11.35
C ALA A 344 18.94 7.88 -9.98
N ARG A 345 18.41 7.36 -8.87
CA ARG A 345 18.85 7.74 -7.53
C ARG A 345 20.30 7.34 -7.25
N LYS A 346 20.75 6.16 -7.69
CA LYS A 346 22.14 5.73 -7.58
C LYS A 346 23.07 6.61 -8.42
N LEU A 347 22.63 7.00 -9.62
CA LEU A 347 23.38 7.93 -10.48
C LEU A 347 23.49 9.33 -9.84
N LEU A 348 22.42 9.83 -9.20
CA LEU A 348 22.46 11.08 -8.44
C LEU A 348 23.47 11.02 -7.29
N ASP A 349 23.54 9.90 -6.59
CA ASP A 349 24.52 9.70 -5.49
C ASP A 349 25.98 9.66 -6.01
N GLN A 350 26.18 9.27 -7.31
CA GLN A 350 27.47 9.30 -7.97
C GLN A 350 27.79 10.66 -8.67
N GLY A 351 26.89 11.66 -8.57
CA GLY A 351 27.05 12.95 -9.25
C GLY A 351 26.77 12.92 -10.76
N LYS A 352 26.25 11.81 -11.29
CA LYS A 352 25.95 11.64 -12.72
C LYS A 352 24.56 12.20 -13.07
N PHE A 353 24.37 13.50 -12.84
CA PHE A 353 23.05 14.14 -12.87
C PHE A 353 22.39 14.09 -14.24
N LYS A 354 23.15 14.33 -15.33
CA LYS A 354 22.60 14.28 -16.68
C LYS A 354 22.14 12.86 -17.05
N THR A 355 22.95 11.85 -16.76
CA THR A 355 22.59 10.44 -17.00
C THR A 355 21.39 10.04 -16.17
N ALA A 356 21.28 10.48 -14.90
CA ALA A 356 20.12 10.25 -14.05
C ALA A 356 18.84 10.85 -14.67
N TYR A 357 18.93 12.07 -15.20
CA TYR A 357 17.84 12.72 -15.91
C TYR A 357 17.43 11.98 -17.17
N ASP A 358 18.42 11.58 -17.99
CA ASP A 358 18.17 10.83 -19.22
C ASP A 358 17.49 9.49 -18.93
N VAL A 359 17.89 8.78 -17.87
CA VAL A 359 17.26 7.54 -17.43
C VAL A 359 15.78 7.73 -17.08
N VAL A 360 15.39 8.83 -16.43
CA VAL A 360 14.00 9.03 -16.07
C VAL A 360 13.16 9.62 -17.22
N ARG A 361 13.66 10.63 -17.93
CA ARG A 361 12.88 11.32 -18.97
C ARG A 361 12.57 10.46 -20.21
N THR A 362 13.42 9.45 -20.48
CA THR A 362 13.24 8.51 -21.60
C THR A 362 12.42 7.27 -21.19
N ALA A 363 11.79 7.26 -20.03
CA ALA A 363 10.89 6.19 -19.64
C ALA A 363 9.56 6.28 -20.42
N ALA A 364 8.97 5.14 -20.74
CA ALA A 364 7.56 5.09 -21.07
C ALA A 364 6.76 5.49 -19.81
N VAL A 365 5.72 6.30 -20.01
CA VAL A 365 4.88 6.80 -18.90
C VAL A 365 4.22 5.62 -18.18
N PRO A 366 4.36 5.50 -16.84
CA PRO A 366 3.77 4.40 -16.09
C PRO A 366 2.25 4.38 -16.11
N ASP A 367 1.66 3.19 -16.07
CA ASP A 367 0.21 3.00 -16.07
C ASP A 367 -0.44 3.43 -14.76
N LYS A 368 0.16 3.04 -13.62
CA LYS A 368 -0.41 3.37 -12.31
C LYS A 368 -0.19 4.82 -11.95
N GLU A 369 -1.24 5.50 -11.49
CA GLU A 369 -1.20 6.91 -11.06
C GLU A 369 -0.05 7.19 -10.11
N VAL A 370 0.16 6.35 -9.09
CA VAL A 370 1.25 6.54 -8.11
C VAL A 370 2.64 6.56 -8.74
N TYR A 371 2.86 5.77 -9.79
CA TYR A 371 4.12 5.75 -10.53
C TYR A 371 4.20 6.87 -11.57
N ARG A 372 3.08 7.25 -12.17
CA ARG A 372 3.01 8.41 -13.07
C ARG A 372 3.32 9.71 -12.34
N VAL A 373 2.75 9.89 -11.15
CA VAL A 373 3.10 11.01 -10.25
C VAL A 373 4.58 11.01 -9.88
N ASP A 374 5.13 9.85 -9.53
CA ASP A 374 6.56 9.70 -9.17
C ASP A 374 7.48 9.96 -10.40
N TYR A 375 7.07 9.52 -11.59
CA TYR A 375 7.79 9.79 -12.85
C TYR A 375 7.90 11.29 -13.12
N HIS A 376 6.80 12.00 -13.18
CA HIS A 376 6.81 13.43 -13.42
C HIS A 376 7.55 14.18 -12.30
N PHE A 377 7.34 13.76 -11.06
CA PHE A 377 8.08 14.35 -9.95
C PHE A 377 9.60 14.17 -10.12
N MET A 378 10.09 12.96 -10.38
CA MET A 378 11.52 12.73 -10.50
C MET A 378 12.13 13.49 -11.67
N CYS A 379 11.47 13.55 -12.84
CA CYS A 379 11.94 14.35 -13.97
C CYS A 379 12.04 15.83 -13.59
N GLY A 380 11.00 16.41 -13.02
CA GLY A 380 10.99 17.81 -12.59
C GLY A 380 12.00 18.11 -11.48
N TRP A 381 12.11 17.24 -10.47
CA TRP A 381 13.03 17.42 -9.37
C TRP A 381 14.50 17.35 -9.79
N ILE A 382 14.86 16.40 -10.67
CA ILE A 382 16.24 16.30 -11.20
C ILE A 382 16.56 17.52 -12.08
N ALA A 383 15.65 17.91 -12.96
CA ALA A 383 15.81 19.11 -13.79
C ALA A 383 16.03 20.35 -12.93
N LEU A 384 15.21 20.60 -11.92
CA LEU A 384 15.28 21.78 -11.06
C LEU A 384 16.53 21.78 -10.18
N ARG A 385 16.78 20.66 -9.46
CA ARG A 385 17.73 20.69 -8.34
C ARG A 385 19.16 20.27 -8.72
N PHE A 386 19.32 19.56 -9.82
CA PHE A 386 20.64 19.03 -10.23
C PHE A 386 21.11 19.55 -11.57
N LEU A 387 20.18 19.99 -12.44
CA LEU A 387 20.55 20.54 -13.75
C LEU A 387 20.33 22.05 -13.85
N GLY A 388 19.66 22.67 -12.88
CA GLY A 388 19.36 24.10 -12.90
C GLY A 388 18.40 24.51 -14.03
N ASP A 389 17.51 23.60 -14.45
CA ASP A 389 16.52 23.84 -15.51
C ASP A 389 15.09 23.91 -14.93
N PRO A 390 14.68 25.08 -14.40
CA PRO A 390 13.36 25.25 -13.81
C PRO A 390 12.23 25.24 -14.85
N GLN A 391 12.51 25.53 -16.14
CA GLN A 391 11.54 25.50 -17.21
C GLN A 391 11.10 24.06 -17.50
N ALA A 392 12.07 23.16 -17.71
CA ALA A 392 11.77 21.73 -17.88
C ALA A 392 11.07 21.15 -16.63
N ALA A 393 11.49 21.57 -15.45
CA ALA A 393 10.85 21.15 -14.19
C ALA A 393 9.38 21.55 -14.12
N MET A 394 9.04 22.78 -14.53
CA MET A 394 7.67 23.28 -14.50
C MET A 394 6.72 22.44 -15.34
N VAL A 395 7.14 22.01 -16.53
CA VAL A 395 6.36 21.14 -17.42
C VAL A 395 6.00 19.82 -16.72
N HIS A 396 6.99 19.20 -16.10
CA HIS A 396 6.76 17.93 -15.39
C HIS A 396 5.89 18.10 -14.14
N PHE A 397 6.10 19.15 -13.34
CA PHE A 397 5.28 19.37 -12.16
C PHE A 397 3.82 19.71 -12.52
N ALA A 398 3.57 20.36 -13.66
CA ALA A 398 2.22 20.59 -14.15
C ALA A 398 1.50 19.30 -14.52
N ALA A 399 2.21 18.34 -15.13
CA ALA A 399 1.62 17.06 -15.52
C ALA A 399 1.23 16.14 -14.34
N ILE A 400 1.69 16.43 -13.10
CA ILE A 400 1.27 15.69 -11.90
C ILE A 400 -0.21 15.95 -11.57
N ASP A 401 -0.71 17.16 -11.82
CA ASP A 401 -2.08 17.57 -11.48
C ASP A 401 -3.12 16.92 -12.39
N GLU A 402 -2.71 16.47 -13.58
CA GLU A 402 -3.62 15.96 -14.61
C GLU A 402 -4.33 14.68 -14.14
N GLY A 403 -5.63 14.82 -13.87
CA GLY A 403 -6.50 13.70 -13.52
C GLY A 403 -6.36 13.16 -12.09
N SER A 404 -5.57 13.79 -11.22
CA SER A 404 -5.47 13.40 -9.81
C SER A 404 -6.43 14.20 -8.93
N ALA A 405 -7.14 13.49 -8.04
CA ALA A 405 -7.90 14.11 -6.93
C ALA A 405 -7.16 13.94 -5.58
N ASN A 406 -5.98 13.29 -5.59
CA ASN A 406 -5.26 12.95 -4.37
C ASN A 406 -4.55 14.19 -3.79
N PRO A 407 -4.89 14.65 -2.56
CA PRO A 407 -4.29 15.81 -1.91
C PRO A 407 -2.76 15.76 -1.81
N ILE A 408 -2.19 14.56 -1.69
CA ILE A 408 -0.75 14.35 -1.60
C ILE A 408 -0.07 14.67 -2.94
N ALA A 409 -0.63 14.18 -4.05
CA ALA A 409 -0.12 14.46 -5.39
C ALA A 409 -0.27 15.94 -5.74
N LEU A 410 -1.46 16.51 -5.49
CA LEU A 410 -1.77 17.90 -5.80
C LEU A 410 -0.92 18.89 -4.98
N SER A 411 -0.72 18.62 -3.67
CA SER A 411 0.14 19.45 -2.84
C SER A 411 1.61 19.38 -3.27
N ARG A 412 2.10 18.18 -3.65
CA ARG A 412 3.46 17.98 -4.16
C ARG A 412 3.70 18.75 -5.44
N ALA A 413 2.81 18.59 -6.42
CA ALA A 413 2.88 19.29 -7.70
C ALA A 413 2.99 20.81 -7.50
N ASN A 414 2.05 21.38 -6.75
CA ASN A 414 1.97 22.82 -6.55
C ASN A 414 3.12 23.36 -5.69
N TYR A 415 3.59 22.65 -4.68
CA TYR A 415 4.78 23.05 -3.91
C TYR A 415 6.03 23.14 -4.81
N TRP A 416 6.27 22.11 -5.62
CA TRP A 416 7.46 22.09 -6.49
C TRP A 416 7.34 23.03 -7.68
N ARG A 417 6.13 23.32 -8.16
CA ARG A 417 5.90 24.46 -9.11
C ARG A 417 6.30 25.78 -8.47
N GLY A 418 5.94 25.98 -7.18
CA GLY A 418 6.37 27.14 -6.42
C GLY A 418 7.90 27.24 -6.33
N ARG A 419 8.60 26.12 -6.05
CA ARG A 419 10.08 26.06 -6.03
C ARG A 419 10.70 26.35 -7.42
N ALA A 420 10.09 25.87 -8.48
CA ALA A 420 10.55 26.16 -9.84
C ALA A 420 10.34 27.63 -10.21
N ALA A 421 9.20 28.21 -9.87
CA ALA A 421 8.91 29.63 -10.06
C ALA A 421 9.87 30.55 -9.25
N GLU A 422 10.21 30.18 -8.00
CA GLU A 422 11.25 30.86 -7.20
C GLU A 422 12.61 30.87 -7.96
N ALA A 423 13.01 29.72 -8.51
CA ALA A 423 14.26 29.59 -9.26
C ALA A 423 14.29 30.41 -10.55
N MET A 424 13.12 30.72 -11.12
CA MET A 424 12.96 31.63 -12.28
C MET A 424 12.85 33.10 -11.89
N GLY A 425 12.83 33.45 -10.60
CA GLY A 425 12.59 34.80 -10.13
C GLY A 425 11.11 35.26 -10.22
N ALA A 426 10.18 34.35 -10.55
CA ALA A 426 8.75 34.62 -10.73
C ALA A 426 8.01 34.56 -9.39
N SER A 427 8.25 35.52 -8.49
CA SER A 427 7.75 35.52 -7.12
C SER A 427 6.23 35.49 -7.00
N ALA A 428 5.49 36.11 -7.93
CA ALA A 428 4.04 36.08 -7.96
C ALA A 428 3.50 34.67 -8.24
N ASP A 429 4.06 33.98 -9.24
CA ASP A 429 3.70 32.62 -9.63
C ASP A 429 4.08 31.60 -8.54
N ALA A 430 5.24 31.81 -7.90
CA ALA A 430 5.65 31.00 -6.74
C ALA A 430 4.61 31.10 -5.62
N ARG A 431 4.19 32.32 -5.27
CA ARG A 431 3.16 32.56 -4.24
C ARG A 431 1.82 31.93 -4.61
N LEU A 432 1.39 32.01 -5.88
CA LEU A 432 0.15 31.36 -6.36
C LEU A 432 0.24 29.85 -6.20
N SER A 433 1.35 29.26 -6.62
CA SER A 433 1.60 27.81 -6.51
C SER A 433 1.63 27.33 -5.05
N TYR A 434 2.30 28.07 -4.16
CA TYR A 434 2.27 27.74 -2.72
C TYR A 434 0.87 27.89 -2.11
N ARG A 435 0.06 28.88 -2.52
CA ARG A 435 -1.33 28.98 -2.06
C ARG A 435 -2.16 27.77 -2.51
N ALA A 436 -1.94 27.29 -3.74
CA ALA A 436 -2.62 26.09 -4.23
C ALA A 436 -2.22 24.84 -3.41
N ALA A 437 -0.93 24.65 -3.11
CA ALA A 437 -0.46 23.57 -2.26
C ALA A 437 -0.98 23.67 -0.82
N ALA A 438 -1.03 24.86 -0.24
CA ALA A 438 -1.44 25.14 1.14
C ALA A 438 -2.92 24.80 1.43
N ARG A 439 -3.74 24.57 0.39
CA ARG A 439 -5.13 24.07 0.52
C ARG A 439 -5.21 22.66 1.10
N TYR A 440 -4.10 21.95 1.13
CA TYR A 440 -3.99 20.56 1.61
C TYR A 440 -3.21 20.48 2.92
N PRO A 441 -3.75 20.97 4.05
CA PRO A 441 -3.00 21.14 5.30
C PRO A 441 -2.64 19.81 5.96
N THR A 442 -3.27 18.72 5.56
CA THR A 442 -2.97 17.37 6.05
C THR A 442 -1.89 16.65 5.24
N ALA A 443 -1.35 17.28 4.17
CA ALA A 443 -0.32 16.71 3.32
C ALA A 443 1.03 17.40 3.54
N TYR A 444 2.14 16.63 3.54
CA TYR A 444 3.50 17.11 3.79
C TYR A 444 3.86 18.35 2.98
N TYR A 445 3.69 18.34 1.67
CA TYR A 445 3.99 19.49 0.82
C TYR A 445 3.02 20.66 1.01
N GLY A 446 1.78 20.38 1.41
CA GLY A 446 0.84 21.42 1.79
C GLY A 446 1.30 22.17 3.03
N GLN A 447 1.83 21.46 4.02
CA GLN A 447 2.40 22.06 5.23
C GLN A 447 3.68 22.86 4.95
N LEU A 448 4.57 22.35 4.10
CA LEU A 448 5.75 23.10 3.64
C LEU A 448 5.36 24.39 2.89
N ALA A 449 4.32 24.34 2.07
CA ALA A 449 3.81 25.53 1.38
C ALA A 449 3.19 26.54 2.37
N ARG A 450 2.49 26.07 3.40
CA ARG A 450 1.97 26.94 4.48
C ARG A 450 3.11 27.65 5.21
N ALA A 451 4.19 26.92 5.54
CA ALA A 451 5.38 27.52 6.14
C ALA A 451 6.02 28.60 5.24
N LYS A 452 6.10 28.35 3.90
CA LYS A 452 6.58 29.35 2.92
C LYS A 452 5.70 30.61 2.86
N LEU A 453 4.42 30.50 3.22
CA LEU A 453 3.46 31.60 3.24
C LEU A 453 3.30 32.27 4.63
N GLY A 454 4.00 31.78 5.67
CA GLY A 454 3.84 32.26 7.05
C GLY A 454 2.49 31.87 7.67
N LEU A 455 1.90 30.74 7.26
CA LEU A 455 0.62 30.23 7.77
C LEU A 455 0.88 29.16 8.83
N ASP A 456 0.98 29.56 10.09
CA ASP A 456 1.46 28.68 11.18
C ASP A 456 0.41 27.70 11.70
N ARG A 457 -0.88 27.98 11.55
CA ARG A 457 -1.95 27.13 12.08
C ARG A 457 -2.51 26.19 11.00
N ILE A 458 -2.76 24.94 11.38
CA ILE A 458 -3.50 23.98 10.58
C ILE A 458 -4.97 24.02 11.00
N GLU A 459 -5.83 24.41 10.07
CA GLU A 459 -7.27 24.36 10.25
C GLU A 459 -7.80 23.04 9.68
N LEU A 460 -8.33 22.21 10.56
CA LEU A 460 -8.96 20.94 10.21
C LEU A 460 -10.48 21.14 10.12
N ARG A 461 -11.08 20.46 9.17
CA ARG A 461 -12.54 20.48 9.03
C ARG A 461 -13.17 19.66 10.14
N PRO A 462 -14.09 20.22 10.93
CA PRO A 462 -14.79 19.48 11.97
C PRO A 462 -15.76 18.47 11.34
N PRO A 463 -16.15 17.41 12.09
CA PRO A 463 -17.24 16.55 11.66
C PRO A 463 -18.55 17.32 11.58
N SER A 464 -19.48 16.83 10.77
CA SER A 464 -20.83 17.43 10.69
C SER A 464 -21.51 17.44 12.08
N PRO A 465 -22.07 18.58 12.53
CA PRO A 465 -22.77 18.67 13.82
C PRO A 465 -23.95 17.70 13.95
N VAL A 466 -24.59 17.37 12.82
CA VAL A 466 -25.76 16.47 12.75
C VAL A 466 -25.40 15.04 13.19
N LEU A 467 -24.12 14.66 13.09
CA LEU A 467 -23.64 13.31 13.43
C LEU A 467 -23.07 13.19 14.84
N ALA A 468 -23.03 14.28 15.61
CA ALA A 468 -22.58 14.24 17.00
C ALA A 468 -23.51 13.40 17.89
N ALA A 469 -24.77 13.22 17.49
CA ALA A 469 -25.74 12.32 18.10
C ALA A 469 -26.11 11.24 17.06
N LEU A 470 -25.39 10.13 17.02
CA LEU A 470 -25.85 8.95 16.28
C LEU A 470 -27.07 8.38 16.96
N ASP A 471 -28.19 8.33 16.22
CA ASP A 471 -29.35 7.57 16.63
C ASP A 471 -28.98 6.09 16.86
N THR A 472 -29.56 5.49 17.86
CA THR A 472 -29.35 4.07 18.13
C THR A 472 -30.69 3.34 17.94
N PRO A 473 -30.86 2.51 16.91
CA PRO A 473 -29.89 2.09 15.87
C PRO A 473 -29.64 3.13 14.76
N PRO A 474 -28.48 3.08 14.06
CA PRO A 474 -28.18 4.00 12.97
C PRO A 474 -29.25 3.97 11.87
N ALA A 475 -29.65 5.15 11.37
CA ALA A 475 -30.67 5.25 10.32
C ALA A 475 -30.20 4.66 8.97
N ASP A 476 -28.94 4.86 8.59
CA ASP A 476 -28.36 4.25 7.40
C ASP A 476 -28.18 2.74 7.59
N GLU A 477 -28.76 1.93 6.71
CA GLU A 477 -28.73 0.48 6.82
C GLU A 477 -27.33 -0.11 6.71
N ARG A 478 -26.41 0.55 5.98
CA ARG A 478 -25.01 0.12 5.82
C ARG A 478 -24.23 0.37 7.11
N VAL A 479 -24.48 1.48 7.77
CA VAL A 479 -23.90 1.79 9.09
C VAL A 479 -24.49 0.87 10.16
N ARG A 480 -25.80 0.60 10.11
CA ARG A 480 -26.48 -0.36 11.00
C ARG A 480 -25.93 -1.77 10.84
N ALA A 481 -25.64 -2.21 9.62
CA ALA A 481 -24.96 -3.48 9.36
C ALA A 481 -23.56 -3.56 10.04
N ALA A 482 -22.78 -2.49 9.96
CA ALA A 482 -21.50 -2.41 10.68
C ALA A 482 -21.69 -2.45 12.21
N ASP A 483 -22.72 -1.80 12.74
CA ASP A 483 -23.04 -1.86 14.18
C ASP A 483 -23.45 -3.26 14.64
N MET A 484 -24.22 -3.99 13.83
CA MET A 484 -24.55 -5.39 14.09
C MET A 484 -23.28 -6.27 14.13
N LEU A 485 -22.31 -6.05 13.24
CA LEU A 485 -21.02 -6.75 13.29
C LEU A 485 -20.24 -6.46 14.58
N TYR A 486 -20.24 -5.21 15.06
CA TYR A 486 -19.68 -4.87 16.36
C TYR A 486 -20.44 -5.59 17.49
N GLY A 487 -21.76 -5.63 17.41
CA GLY A 487 -22.62 -6.29 18.39
C GLY A 487 -22.33 -7.79 18.58
N ILE A 488 -21.93 -8.47 17.51
CA ILE A 488 -21.56 -9.90 17.54
C ILE A 488 -20.04 -10.14 17.69
N GLY A 489 -19.25 -9.09 17.94
CA GLY A 489 -17.79 -9.18 18.16
C GLY A 489 -16.94 -9.38 16.92
N GLU A 490 -17.48 -9.18 15.73
CA GLU A 490 -16.82 -9.40 14.42
C GLU A 490 -15.97 -8.21 13.95
N ARG A 491 -15.10 -7.66 14.83
CA ARG A 491 -14.30 -6.46 14.55
C ARG A 491 -13.45 -6.55 13.29
N ASP A 492 -12.87 -7.72 12.99
CA ASP A 492 -12.09 -7.89 11.76
C ASP A 492 -12.98 -7.84 10.50
N THR A 493 -14.20 -8.37 10.61
CA THR A 493 -15.19 -8.26 9.52
C THR A 493 -15.65 -6.82 9.34
N VAL A 494 -15.82 -6.04 10.43
CA VAL A 494 -16.12 -4.60 10.36
C VAL A 494 -15.01 -3.87 9.59
N PHE A 495 -13.73 -4.18 9.85
CA PHE A 495 -12.63 -3.52 9.16
C PHE A 495 -12.70 -3.73 7.63
N TYR A 496 -12.84 -4.97 7.17
CA TYR A 496 -12.97 -5.25 5.73
C TYR A 496 -14.24 -4.66 5.11
N TYR A 497 -15.33 -4.64 5.87
CA TYR A 497 -16.58 -4.01 5.45
C TYR A 497 -16.40 -2.50 5.26
N ALA A 498 -15.78 -1.85 6.23
CA ALA A 498 -15.52 -0.42 6.22
C ALA A 498 -14.50 -0.02 5.15
N GLU A 499 -13.45 -0.84 4.93
CA GLU A 499 -12.46 -0.64 3.88
C GLU A 499 -13.12 -0.62 2.48
N ASP A 500 -13.94 -1.65 2.19
CA ASP A 500 -14.66 -1.71 0.91
C ASP A 500 -15.67 -0.57 0.78
N PHE A 501 -16.41 -0.25 1.85
CA PHE A 501 -17.37 0.86 1.86
C PHE A 501 -16.68 2.20 1.65
N ALA A 502 -15.61 2.49 2.39
CA ALA A 502 -14.89 3.74 2.29
C ALA A 502 -14.22 3.92 0.91
N ARG A 503 -13.84 2.85 0.24
CA ARG A 503 -13.24 2.87 -1.09
C ARG A 503 -14.28 3.11 -2.19
N GLU A 504 -15.47 2.54 -2.06
CA GLU A 504 -16.47 2.52 -3.13
C GLU A 504 -17.52 3.62 -2.99
N SER A 505 -17.92 4.01 -1.76
CA SER A 505 -19.00 4.96 -1.51
C SER A 505 -18.61 6.41 -1.80
N THR A 506 -19.51 7.15 -2.44
CA THR A 506 -19.45 8.62 -2.60
C THR A 506 -20.35 9.36 -1.61
N ASP A 507 -21.10 8.62 -0.79
CA ASP A 507 -21.99 9.17 0.21
C ASP A 507 -21.20 9.61 1.45
N VAL A 508 -20.90 10.91 1.50
CA VAL A 508 -20.09 11.51 2.58
C VAL A 508 -20.78 11.37 3.94
N ALA A 509 -22.10 11.50 3.99
CA ALA A 509 -22.85 11.41 5.25
C ALA A 509 -22.78 10.00 5.85
N ALA A 510 -22.92 8.95 5.02
CA ALA A 510 -22.78 7.58 5.46
C ALA A 510 -21.35 7.24 5.88
N LEU A 511 -20.33 7.79 5.19
CA LEU A 511 -18.93 7.66 5.59
C LEU A 511 -18.64 8.33 6.94
N GLU A 512 -19.17 9.53 7.17
CA GLU A 512 -19.08 10.22 8.46
C GLU A 512 -19.76 9.41 9.57
N ALA A 513 -20.96 8.89 9.31
CA ALA A 513 -21.71 8.08 10.27
C ALA A 513 -20.95 6.79 10.65
N LEU A 514 -20.33 6.13 9.66
CA LEU A 514 -19.49 4.96 9.90
C LEU A 514 -18.23 5.30 10.72
N GLY A 515 -17.58 6.42 10.41
CA GLY A 515 -16.44 6.93 11.18
C GLY A 515 -16.81 7.27 12.62
N ALA A 516 -17.97 7.90 12.83
CA ALA A 516 -18.50 8.21 14.16
C ALA A 516 -18.85 6.94 14.96
N LEU A 517 -19.49 5.96 14.32
CA LEU A 517 -19.74 4.64 14.92
C LEU A 517 -18.45 3.98 15.36
N ALA A 518 -17.41 3.95 14.51
CA ALA A 518 -16.11 3.41 14.86
C ALA A 518 -15.51 4.12 16.08
N GLY A 519 -15.63 5.45 16.16
CA GLY A 519 -15.22 6.25 17.31
C GLY A 519 -15.94 5.84 18.61
N GLN A 520 -17.26 5.70 18.57
CA GLN A 520 -18.08 5.23 19.72
C GLN A 520 -17.70 3.80 20.17
N ARG A 521 -17.35 2.93 19.21
CA ARG A 521 -16.88 1.56 19.47
C ARG A 521 -15.40 1.48 19.84
N SER A 522 -14.72 2.63 20.02
CA SER A 522 -13.28 2.74 20.32
C SER A 522 -12.43 1.95 19.33
N ASP A 523 -12.77 2.03 18.05
CA ASP A 523 -12.07 1.35 16.96
C ASP A 523 -11.32 2.37 16.09
N ALA A 524 -10.13 2.75 16.57
CA ALA A 524 -9.27 3.71 15.87
C ALA A 524 -8.86 3.23 14.48
N ARG A 525 -8.71 1.92 14.29
CA ARG A 525 -8.31 1.31 13.02
C ARG A 525 -9.37 1.51 11.94
N VAL A 526 -10.62 1.20 12.25
CA VAL A 526 -11.74 1.42 11.32
C VAL A 526 -11.97 2.91 11.08
N MET A 527 -11.94 3.73 12.14
CA MET A 527 -12.07 5.18 12.03
C MET A 527 -11.02 5.78 11.08
N LEU A 528 -9.75 5.38 11.26
CA LEU A 528 -8.65 5.79 10.39
C LEU A 528 -8.87 5.35 8.94
N GLU A 529 -9.28 4.09 8.71
CA GLU A 529 -9.45 3.58 7.34
C GLU A 529 -10.53 4.36 6.57
N VAL A 530 -11.67 4.63 7.22
CA VAL A 530 -12.74 5.46 6.64
C VAL A 530 -12.22 6.84 6.27
N GLY A 531 -11.58 7.53 7.22
CA GLY A 531 -11.08 8.90 7.00
C GLY A 531 -9.96 8.96 5.96
N LYS A 532 -9.01 8.04 6.01
CA LYS A 532 -7.85 7.96 5.09
C LYS A 532 -8.31 7.69 3.64
N SER A 533 -9.22 6.72 3.44
CA SER A 533 -9.76 6.39 2.13
C SER A 533 -10.58 7.55 1.54
N ALA A 534 -11.33 8.26 2.36
CA ALA A 534 -12.06 9.46 1.97
C ALA A 534 -11.10 10.61 1.58
N LEU A 535 -10.08 10.91 2.40
CA LEU A 535 -9.09 11.94 2.09
C LEU A 535 -8.33 11.66 0.81
N ALA A 536 -7.95 10.41 0.54
CA ALA A 536 -7.25 10.05 -0.70
C ALA A 536 -8.05 10.38 -1.97
N ARG A 537 -9.37 10.48 -1.86
CA ARG A 537 -10.30 10.87 -2.94
C ARG A 537 -10.70 12.36 -2.87
N GLY A 538 -10.06 13.14 -2.01
CA GLY A 538 -10.35 14.57 -1.84
C GLY A 538 -11.58 14.89 -0.97
N LEU A 539 -12.20 13.88 -0.32
CA LEU A 539 -13.30 14.08 0.61
C LEU A 539 -12.79 14.53 1.98
N ALA A 540 -13.45 15.50 2.58
CA ALA A 540 -12.96 16.25 3.72
C ALA A 540 -13.25 15.61 5.07
N LEU A 541 -12.80 14.39 5.31
CA LEU A 541 -13.02 13.65 6.54
C LEU A 541 -11.79 13.67 7.48
N ASP A 542 -11.20 14.87 7.66
CA ASP A 542 -9.98 15.06 8.47
C ASP A 542 -10.13 14.49 9.90
N HIS A 543 -11.29 14.71 10.53
CA HIS A 543 -11.57 14.24 11.89
C HIS A 543 -11.38 12.73 12.05
N TYR A 544 -11.87 11.97 11.09
CA TYR A 544 -11.80 10.50 11.14
C TYR A 544 -10.46 9.97 10.66
N ALA A 545 -9.80 10.67 9.74
CA ALA A 545 -8.46 10.30 9.26
C ALA A 545 -7.36 10.43 10.32
N PHE A 546 -7.61 11.19 11.39
CA PHE A 546 -6.68 11.39 12.51
C PHE A 546 -7.37 11.14 13.84
N PRO A 547 -7.67 9.85 14.17
CA PRO A 547 -8.31 9.49 15.42
C PRO A 547 -7.45 9.89 16.62
N THR A 548 -8.09 10.41 17.68
CA THR A 548 -7.46 10.72 18.97
C THR A 548 -7.69 9.60 20.00
N ILE A 549 -8.07 8.44 19.53
CA ILE A 549 -8.23 7.18 20.27
C ILE A 549 -7.25 6.13 19.71
N GLY A 550 -7.13 4.98 20.36
CA GLY A 550 -6.30 3.85 19.88
C GLY A 550 -4.94 3.72 20.56
N ILE A 551 -4.47 4.76 21.26
CA ILE A 551 -3.31 4.68 22.15
C ILE A 551 -3.83 4.57 23.59
N PRO A 552 -3.44 3.53 24.34
CA PRO A 552 -3.86 3.37 25.73
C PRO A 552 -3.19 4.41 26.62
N ALA A 553 -3.85 4.77 27.72
CA ALA A 553 -3.23 5.56 28.77
C ALA A 553 -1.97 4.82 29.28
N HIS A 554 -0.84 5.51 29.33
CA HIS A 554 0.44 4.92 29.72
C HIS A 554 1.32 5.96 30.42
N GLN A 555 2.18 5.49 31.31
CA GLN A 555 3.25 6.29 31.88
C GLN A 555 4.49 6.20 30.97
N GLN A 556 5.08 7.32 30.63
CA GLN A 556 6.33 7.33 29.87
C GLN A 556 7.51 6.88 30.76
N VAL A 557 8.29 5.95 30.25
CA VAL A 557 9.43 5.31 30.97
C VAL A 557 10.80 5.86 30.56
N ALA A 558 10.80 6.92 29.78
CA ALA A 558 11.94 7.67 29.26
C ALA A 558 11.59 9.17 29.33
N PRO A 559 12.52 10.10 29.02
CA PRO A 559 12.18 11.52 28.91
C PRO A 559 10.97 11.72 28.02
N ALA A 560 10.01 12.52 28.49
CA ALA A 560 8.71 12.67 27.86
C ALA A 560 8.82 13.24 26.43
N ILE A 561 8.05 12.67 25.53
CA ILE A 561 7.86 13.16 24.16
C ILE A 561 6.40 13.56 23.96
N GLU A 562 6.15 14.37 22.94
CA GLU A 562 4.80 14.82 22.61
C GLU A 562 3.87 13.66 22.26
N THR A 563 2.64 13.70 22.76
CA THR A 563 1.59 12.75 22.41
C THR A 563 1.33 12.72 20.89
N SER A 564 1.43 13.87 20.21
CA SER A 564 1.34 14.00 18.76
C SER A 564 2.33 13.11 18.00
N VAL A 565 3.56 12.97 18.53
CA VAL A 565 4.60 12.10 17.94
C VAL A 565 4.22 10.62 18.09
N ILE A 566 3.75 10.20 19.29
CA ILE A 566 3.33 8.82 19.55
C ILE A 566 2.20 8.42 18.63
N TYR A 567 1.15 9.24 18.55
CA TYR A 567 0.01 8.98 17.64
C TYR A 567 0.42 8.95 16.17
N SER A 568 1.32 9.84 15.75
CA SER A 568 1.81 9.90 14.37
C SER A 568 2.57 8.65 13.95
N VAL A 569 3.40 8.13 14.85
CA VAL A 569 4.14 6.89 14.63
C VAL A 569 3.19 5.70 14.62
N ALA A 570 2.34 5.52 15.63
CA ALA A 570 1.39 4.40 15.70
C ALA A 570 0.42 4.37 14.51
N ARG A 571 -0.06 5.55 14.07
CA ARG A 571 -0.87 5.69 12.86
C ARG A 571 -0.15 5.18 11.62
N THR A 572 1.14 5.47 11.49
CA THR A 572 1.94 5.12 10.31
C THR A 572 2.43 3.68 10.36
N GLU A 573 2.78 3.17 11.52
CA GLU A 573 3.35 1.83 11.72
C GLU A 573 2.31 0.71 11.63
N SER A 574 1.25 0.81 12.42
CA SER A 574 0.27 -0.28 12.58
C SER A 574 -1.16 0.11 12.21
N SER A 575 -1.41 1.38 11.87
CA SER A 575 -2.79 1.91 11.79
C SER A 575 -3.60 1.64 13.08
N PHE A 576 -2.94 1.69 14.25
CA PHE A 576 -3.48 1.36 15.57
C PHE A 576 -3.88 -0.11 15.79
N ASP A 577 -3.32 -1.06 15.04
CA ASP A 577 -3.54 -2.49 15.30
C ASP A 577 -2.42 -3.08 16.17
N GLN A 578 -2.72 -3.40 17.43
CA GLN A 578 -1.77 -4.07 18.35
C GLN A 578 -1.35 -5.46 17.87
N ARG A 579 -2.16 -6.12 17.03
CA ARG A 579 -1.89 -7.47 16.52
C ARG A 579 -0.99 -7.47 15.30
N ASP A 580 -0.66 -6.29 14.77
CA ASP A 580 0.16 -6.20 13.55
C ASP A 580 1.57 -6.71 13.80
N LYS A 581 2.07 -7.48 12.82
CA LYS A 581 3.40 -8.08 12.84
C LYS A 581 4.02 -8.05 11.47
N SER A 582 5.13 -7.33 11.36
CA SER A 582 5.88 -7.22 10.11
C SER A 582 6.72 -8.47 9.81
N ALA A 583 7.15 -8.59 8.54
CA ALA A 583 8.10 -9.61 8.13
C ALA A 583 9.47 -9.53 8.85
N ALA A 584 9.83 -8.36 9.37
CA ALA A 584 11.03 -8.15 10.19
C ALA A 584 10.81 -8.45 11.69
N ASN A 585 9.67 -9.07 12.04
CA ASN A 585 9.23 -9.30 13.42
C ASN A 585 9.04 -8.03 14.25
N ALA A 586 8.79 -6.88 13.64
CA ALA A 586 8.28 -5.73 14.38
C ALA A 586 6.83 -6.00 14.79
N VAL A 587 6.42 -5.60 16.00
CA VAL A 587 5.10 -5.94 16.56
C VAL A 587 4.43 -4.77 17.24
N GLY A 588 3.09 -4.81 17.26
CA GLY A 588 2.23 -3.97 18.06
C GLY A 588 2.02 -2.56 17.50
N LEU A 589 1.40 -1.71 18.29
CA LEU A 589 1.03 -0.33 17.92
C LEU A 589 2.20 0.47 17.35
N MET A 590 3.39 0.32 17.94
CA MET A 590 4.59 1.07 17.59
C MET A 590 5.57 0.28 16.71
N GLN A 591 5.23 -0.94 16.28
CA GLN A 591 6.07 -1.81 15.43
C GLN A 591 7.52 -1.92 15.93
N VAL A 592 7.69 -2.26 17.20
CA VAL A 592 9.01 -2.40 17.81
C VAL A 592 9.61 -3.77 17.48
N THR A 593 10.82 -3.79 16.91
CA THR A 593 11.54 -5.04 16.64
C THR A 593 12.13 -5.63 17.92
N PRO A 594 12.40 -6.96 17.98
CA PRO A 594 13.03 -7.57 19.15
C PRO A 594 14.39 -6.95 19.51
N GLU A 595 15.15 -6.51 18.52
CA GLU A 595 16.46 -5.87 18.71
C GLU A 595 16.28 -4.47 19.31
N ALA A 596 15.46 -3.63 18.68
CA ALA A 596 15.18 -2.28 19.20
C ALA A 596 14.60 -2.32 20.61
N GLY A 597 13.69 -3.26 20.90
CA GLY A 597 13.13 -3.42 22.25
C GLY A 597 14.18 -3.78 23.31
N ARG A 598 15.11 -4.70 23.01
CA ARG A 598 16.21 -5.03 23.93
C ARG A 598 17.15 -3.85 24.17
N ASP A 599 17.51 -3.13 23.09
CA ASP A 599 18.42 -1.98 23.19
C ASP A 599 17.78 -0.85 23.99
N THR A 600 16.49 -0.59 23.76
CA THR A 600 15.70 0.41 24.51
C THR A 600 15.59 0.03 25.99
N ALA A 601 15.25 -1.23 26.29
CA ALA A 601 15.17 -1.73 27.66
C ALA A 601 16.51 -1.56 28.39
N LYS A 602 17.62 -1.95 27.76
CA LYS A 602 18.96 -1.78 28.30
C LYS A 602 19.31 -0.31 28.56
N ARG A 603 18.95 0.57 27.61
CA ARG A 603 19.26 2.02 27.70
C ARG A 603 18.59 2.69 28.90
N PHE A 604 17.34 2.31 29.17
CA PHE A 604 16.53 2.93 30.22
C PHE A 604 16.38 2.07 31.50
N GLY A 605 17.14 0.97 31.61
CA GLY A 605 17.11 0.09 32.80
C GLY A 605 15.77 -0.62 32.98
N LEU A 606 15.06 -0.92 31.88
CA LEU A 606 13.76 -1.59 31.87
C LEU A 606 13.92 -3.09 31.71
N THR A 607 12.94 -3.85 32.22
CA THR A 607 12.84 -5.30 31.95
C THR A 607 12.25 -5.51 30.55
N TYR A 608 13.02 -6.21 29.70
CA TYR A 608 12.55 -6.60 28.38
C TYR A 608 11.69 -7.86 28.46
N ASP A 609 10.43 -7.77 27.97
CA ASP A 609 9.48 -8.87 27.89
C ASP A 609 8.86 -8.90 26.48
N TRP A 610 9.24 -9.90 25.69
CA TRP A 610 8.71 -10.06 24.33
C TRP A 610 7.23 -10.47 24.33
N GLY A 611 6.77 -11.24 25.30
CA GLY A 611 5.35 -11.62 25.42
C GLY A 611 4.46 -10.39 25.60
N LYS A 612 4.86 -9.50 26.51
CA LYS A 612 4.17 -8.20 26.68
C LYS A 612 4.30 -7.31 25.44
N MET A 613 5.45 -7.30 24.78
CA MET A 613 5.61 -6.52 23.54
C MET A 613 4.55 -6.87 22.49
N VAL A 614 4.21 -8.16 22.37
CA VAL A 614 3.22 -8.67 21.42
C VAL A 614 1.77 -8.43 21.90
N SER A 615 1.50 -8.66 23.18
CA SER A 615 0.13 -8.78 23.68
C SER A 615 -0.38 -7.57 24.49
N ASP A 616 0.53 -6.75 25.02
CA ASP A 616 0.19 -5.62 25.90
C ASP A 616 0.41 -4.29 25.17
N PRO A 617 -0.67 -3.58 24.78
CA PRO A 617 -0.55 -2.32 24.06
C PRO A 617 0.06 -1.20 24.92
N VAL A 618 -0.09 -1.25 26.25
CA VAL A 618 0.55 -0.27 27.16
C VAL A 618 2.05 -0.42 27.11
N TYR A 619 2.55 -1.65 27.30
CA TYR A 619 3.96 -1.95 27.27
C TYR A 619 4.59 -1.66 25.89
N ASN A 620 3.89 -2.02 24.81
CA ASN A 620 4.35 -1.73 23.46
C ASN A 620 4.48 -0.22 23.20
N THR A 621 3.49 0.57 23.63
CA THR A 621 3.53 2.03 23.51
C THR A 621 4.66 2.64 24.33
N GLN A 622 4.87 2.18 25.59
CA GLN A 622 5.97 2.65 26.44
C GLN A 622 7.33 2.41 25.80
N MET A 623 7.55 1.23 25.24
CA MET A 623 8.82 0.86 24.61
C MET A 623 9.07 1.64 23.32
N GLY A 624 8.05 1.81 22.48
CA GLY A 624 8.16 2.62 21.26
C GLY A 624 8.39 4.09 21.54
N ALA A 625 7.70 4.66 22.53
CA ALA A 625 7.91 6.03 22.97
C ALA A 625 9.31 6.24 23.56
N ALA A 626 9.83 5.28 24.32
CA ALA A 626 11.20 5.34 24.86
C ALA A 626 12.25 5.30 23.74
N GLU A 627 12.07 4.47 22.70
CA GLU A 627 12.97 4.47 21.54
C GLU A 627 12.93 5.79 20.77
N LEU A 628 11.75 6.37 20.57
CA LEU A 628 11.61 7.71 19.96
C LEU A 628 12.29 8.79 20.80
N SER A 629 12.14 8.74 22.12
CA SER A 629 12.81 9.67 23.04
C SER A 629 14.34 9.58 22.92
N ALA A 630 14.88 8.36 22.85
CA ALA A 630 16.30 8.14 22.63
C ALA A 630 16.80 8.73 21.31
N LEU A 631 16.04 8.54 20.23
CA LEU A 631 16.38 9.05 18.89
C LEU A 631 16.27 10.58 18.84
N LEU A 632 15.23 11.18 19.43
CA LEU A 632 15.11 12.64 19.53
C LEU A 632 16.28 13.26 20.28
N SER A 633 16.70 12.63 21.38
CA SER A 633 17.88 13.07 22.13
C SER A 633 19.17 12.95 21.31
N GLU A 634 19.40 11.80 20.65
CA GLU A 634 20.58 11.53 19.82
C GLU A 634 20.71 12.55 18.68
N TYR A 635 19.58 12.85 18.02
CA TYR A 635 19.55 13.79 16.89
C TYR A 635 19.22 15.24 17.29
N ARG A 636 19.27 15.57 18.59
CA ARG A 636 19.07 16.93 19.12
C ARG A 636 17.75 17.55 18.67
N GLY A 637 16.67 16.76 18.70
CA GLY A 637 15.32 17.19 18.31
C GLY A 637 15.04 17.17 16.81
N ASN A 638 16.00 16.82 15.94
CA ASN A 638 15.77 16.78 14.52
C ASN A 638 14.82 15.63 14.13
N GLN A 639 13.59 15.98 13.76
CA GLN A 639 12.53 15.02 13.46
C GLN A 639 12.82 14.19 12.21
N ILE A 640 13.44 14.75 11.16
CA ILE A 640 13.80 14.04 9.94
C ILE A 640 14.71 12.85 10.25
N MET A 641 15.79 13.11 11.00
CA MET A 641 16.74 12.08 11.40
C MET A 641 16.12 11.09 12.38
N THR A 642 15.26 11.54 13.29
CA THR A 642 14.55 10.71 14.27
C THR A 642 13.66 9.68 13.56
N PHE A 643 12.80 10.13 12.66
CA PHE A 643 11.88 9.24 11.97
C PHE A 643 12.60 8.35 10.95
N ALA A 644 13.64 8.87 10.29
CA ALA A 644 14.51 8.03 9.45
C ALA A 644 15.24 6.96 10.28
N GLY A 645 15.71 7.31 11.48
CA GLY A 645 16.38 6.40 12.40
C GLY A 645 15.46 5.33 12.99
N TYR A 646 14.21 5.69 13.28
CA TYR A 646 13.19 4.77 13.76
C TYR A 646 12.85 3.68 12.71
N ASN A 647 12.61 4.09 11.47
CA ASN A 647 12.24 3.17 10.39
C ASN A 647 13.44 2.40 9.80
N ALA A 648 14.55 3.07 9.51
CA ALA A 648 15.69 2.46 8.80
C ALA A 648 16.88 2.08 9.71
N GLY A 649 16.89 2.57 10.94
CA GLY A 649 17.96 2.35 11.89
C GLY A 649 19.07 3.41 11.84
N ARG A 650 19.72 3.63 12.99
CA ARG A 650 20.76 4.66 13.21
C ARG A 650 21.95 4.55 12.25
N GLY A 651 22.35 3.32 11.90
CA GLY A 651 23.48 3.06 11.00
C GLY A 651 23.29 3.70 9.64
N ARG A 652 22.12 3.50 9.04
CA ARG A 652 21.77 4.07 7.72
C ARG A 652 21.68 5.59 7.76
N VAL A 653 21.14 6.17 8.83
CA VAL A 653 21.10 7.63 8.97
C VAL A 653 22.51 8.21 8.96
N ARG A 654 23.48 7.59 9.67
CA ARG A 654 24.88 8.02 9.64
C ARG A 654 25.49 7.94 8.24
N GLU A 655 25.26 6.84 7.51
CA GLU A 655 25.69 6.70 6.12
C GLU A 655 25.11 7.80 5.22
N TRP A 656 23.83 8.13 5.38
CA TRP A 656 23.18 9.16 4.58
C TRP A 656 23.67 10.57 4.92
N VAL A 657 23.96 10.85 6.18
CA VAL A 657 24.59 12.12 6.60
C VAL A 657 25.98 12.27 6.00
N GLN A 658 26.80 11.21 6.02
CA GLN A 658 28.14 11.23 5.42
C GLN A 658 28.07 11.47 3.88
N ALA A 659 27.10 10.86 3.22
CA ALA A 659 27.00 10.93 1.75
C ALA A 659 26.32 12.21 1.24
N ARG A 660 25.47 12.87 2.04
CA ARG A 660 24.57 13.94 1.56
C ARG A 660 24.57 15.20 2.43
N GLY A 661 25.43 15.26 3.45
CA GLY A 661 25.45 16.34 4.43
C GLY A 661 24.45 16.12 5.56
N ASP A 662 24.61 16.88 6.62
CA ASP A 662 23.74 16.85 7.82
C ASP A 662 22.51 17.74 7.58
N PRO A 663 21.27 17.22 7.69
CA PRO A 663 20.08 18.05 7.49
C PRO A 663 19.87 19.14 8.56
N ARG A 664 20.71 19.19 9.57
CA ARG A 664 20.77 20.27 10.57
C ARG A 664 21.69 21.44 10.13
N ASP A 665 22.52 21.21 9.13
CA ASP A 665 23.36 22.26 8.54
C ASP A 665 22.48 23.20 7.71
N PRO A 666 22.55 24.54 7.94
CA PRO A 666 21.76 25.51 7.18
C PRO A 666 22.04 25.52 5.67
N ASN A 667 23.17 24.98 5.22
CA ASN A 667 23.50 24.84 3.81
C ASN A 667 22.89 23.59 3.15
N VAL A 668 22.30 22.69 3.94
CA VAL A 668 21.63 21.48 3.45
C VAL A 668 20.13 21.70 3.42
N ASP A 669 19.51 21.69 2.22
CA ASP A 669 18.07 21.79 2.11
C ASP A 669 17.41 20.53 2.69
N PRO A 670 16.62 20.63 3.77
CA PRO A 670 16.04 19.47 4.43
C PRO A 670 15.01 18.75 3.59
N VAL A 671 14.32 19.46 2.67
CA VAL A 671 13.33 18.85 1.74
C VAL A 671 14.04 17.98 0.70
N ASP A 672 15.13 18.50 0.12
CA ASP A 672 15.97 17.72 -0.80
C ASP A 672 16.63 16.53 -0.08
N TRP A 673 17.06 16.72 1.18
CA TRP A 673 17.64 15.63 1.96
C TRP A 673 16.66 14.48 2.15
N VAL A 674 15.39 14.80 2.48
CA VAL A 674 14.31 13.79 2.59
C VAL A 674 14.09 13.11 1.24
N GLU A 675 14.02 13.87 0.13
CA GLU A 675 13.83 13.30 -1.21
C GLU A 675 15.02 12.43 -1.67
N ARG A 676 16.21 12.68 -1.15
CA ARG A 676 17.41 11.87 -1.40
C ARG A 676 17.54 10.62 -0.53
N ILE A 677 16.64 10.36 0.42
CA ILE A 677 16.62 9.09 1.17
C ILE A 677 16.49 7.93 0.15
N PRO A 678 17.45 6.98 0.10
CA PRO A 678 17.48 5.95 -0.94
C PRO A 678 16.31 4.97 -0.86
N LEU A 679 15.90 4.65 0.37
CA LEU A 679 14.80 3.73 0.62
C LEU A 679 13.47 4.46 0.46
N SER A 680 12.69 4.08 -0.56
CA SER A 680 11.39 4.69 -0.84
C SER A 680 10.42 4.56 0.35
N GLU A 681 10.47 3.44 1.05
CA GLU A 681 9.69 3.21 2.27
C GLU A 681 10.04 4.25 3.33
N THR A 682 11.31 4.38 3.68
CA THR A 682 11.76 5.33 4.72
C THR A 682 11.50 6.78 4.31
N ARG A 683 11.70 7.14 3.04
CA ARG A 683 11.37 8.48 2.56
C ARG A 683 9.90 8.81 2.75
N ASN A 684 9.02 7.91 2.33
CA ASN A 684 7.58 8.08 2.50
C ASN A 684 7.20 8.10 3.99
N TYR A 685 7.83 7.24 4.79
CA TYR A 685 7.63 7.19 6.24
C TYR A 685 7.92 8.53 6.91
N VAL A 686 9.09 9.11 6.65
CA VAL A 686 9.49 10.41 7.19
C VAL A 686 8.46 11.48 6.82
N GLN A 687 8.07 11.57 5.56
CA GLN A 687 7.05 12.52 5.11
C GLN A 687 5.71 12.31 5.82
N ARG A 688 5.24 11.04 5.93
CA ARG A 688 3.97 10.70 6.59
C ARG A 688 3.99 11.01 8.08
N VAL A 689 5.05 10.65 8.79
CA VAL A 689 5.10 10.92 10.23
C VAL A 689 5.18 12.43 10.50
N MET A 690 6.00 13.17 9.74
CA MET A 690 6.11 14.62 9.89
C MET A 690 4.78 15.34 9.66
N GLU A 691 4.05 15.00 8.56
CA GLU A 691 2.74 15.61 8.32
C GLU A 691 1.73 15.27 9.42
N ASN A 692 1.75 14.02 9.91
CA ASN A 692 0.87 13.58 10.98
C ASN A 692 1.12 14.34 12.29
N VAL A 693 2.39 14.60 12.65
CA VAL A 693 2.74 15.33 13.89
C VAL A 693 2.05 16.69 13.93
N LEU A 694 2.11 17.45 12.84
CA LEU A 694 1.48 18.77 12.79
C LEU A 694 -0.06 18.67 12.86
N VAL A 695 -0.64 17.68 12.21
CA VAL A 695 -2.10 17.46 12.27
C VAL A 695 -2.53 17.03 13.67
N TYR A 696 -1.78 16.12 14.32
CA TYR A 696 -2.11 15.71 15.70
C TYR A 696 -1.92 16.82 16.71
N ARG A 697 -0.92 17.71 16.55
CA ARG A 697 -0.84 18.93 17.36
C ARG A 697 -2.12 19.74 17.28
N ALA A 698 -2.60 20.03 16.06
CA ALA A 698 -3.85 20.76 15.87
C ALA A 698 -5.07 20.02 16.45
N ARG A 699 -5.10 18.69 16.34
CA ARG A 699 -6.16 17.85 16.94
C ARG A 699 -6.20 17.94 18.46
N PHE A 700 -5.05 17.89 19.12
CA PHE A 700 -4.95 17.93 20.59
C PHE A 700 -5.15 19.33 21.15
N GLU A 701 -4.69 20.38 20.48
CA GLU A 701 -4.97 21.77 20.85
C GLU A 701 -6.48 22.07 20.88
N GLY A 702 -7.22 21.59 19.85
CA GLY A 702 -8.68 21.76 19.75
C GLY A 702 -9.47 20.94 20.77
N SER A 703 -8.87 19.89 21.39
CA SER A 703 -9.52 19.03 22.39
C SER A 703 -9.22 19.40 23.86
N GLY A 704 -8.39 20.42 24.10
CA GLY A 704 -7.97 20.81 25.46
C GLY A 704 -6.98 19.83 26.11
N MET A 705 -6.49 18.82 25.39
CA MET A 705 -5.41 17.95 25.84
C MET A 705 -4.07 18.68 25.69
N VAL A 706 -3.41 18.94 26.80
CA VAL A 706 -2.14 19.71 26.85
C VAL A 706 -1.07 18.97 26.05
N ALA A 707 -0.65 19.58 24.94
CA ALA A 707 0.60 19.19 24.27
C ALA A 707 1.77 19.52 25.21
N GLY A 708 2.60 18.53 25.54
CA GLY A 708 3.82 18.78 26.30
C GLY A 708 4.68 19.82 25.58
N LYS A 709 5.07 20.89 26.29
CA LYS A 709 5.93 21.94 25.73
C LYS A 709 7.28 21.35 25.34
N SER A 710 7.58 21.34 24.05
CA SER A 710 8.95 21.22 23.56
C SER A 710 9.22 22.34 22.54
N ASP A 711 10.44 22.86 22.58
CA ASP A 711 10.93 24.06 21.89
C ASP A 711 10.59 24.10 20.38
N GLU A 712 9.91 25.16 19.97
CA GLU A 712 9.40 25.44 18.61
C GLU A 712 10.45 25.90 17.59
N ARG A 713 11.73 25.50 17.67
CA ARG A 713 12.78 26.15 16.86
C ARG A 713 13.41 25.33 15.74
N VAL A 714 12.75 24.34 15.14
CA VAL A 714 13.43 23.49 14.14
C VAL A 714 12.92 23.59 12.70
N VAL A 715 11.80 24.27 12.42
CA VAL A 715 11.28 24.31 11.03
C VAL A 715 11.24 25.74 10.41
N THR A 716 11.47 26.78 11.19
CA THR A 716 11.29 28.16 10.71
C THR A 716 12.49 29.08 10.89
N LYS A 717 13.71 28.58 10.83
CA LYS A 717 14.83 29.46 10.55
C LYS A 717 15.39 29.11 9.21
N ASP A 718 14.88 29.80 8.18
CA ASP A 718 15.76 30.27 7.15
C ASP A 718 15.14 31.18 6.13
N ALA A 719 15.98 32.10 5.75
CA ALA A 719 15.96 33.04 4.65
C ALA A 719 15.31 34.40 4.92
N SER A 720 15.69 35.03 6.02
CA SER A 720 15.94 36.47 5.96
C SER A 720 17.43 36.71 5.65
N ALA A 721 17.82 36.48 4.40
CA ALA A 721 19.08 37.03 3.89
C ALA A 721 18.96 38.54 3.92
N LYS A 722 19.81 39.15 4.70
CA LYS A 722 20.03 40.59 4.84
C LYS A 722 20.11 41.24 3.44
N ALA A 723 19.12 42.02 3.10
CA ALA A 723 19.32 43.13 2.17
C ALA A 723 19.97 44.25 3.00
N THR A 724 21.26 44.48 2.84
CA THR A 724 21.94 45.69 3.20
C THR A 724 21.45 46.79 2.26
N PRO A 725 21.04 47.97 2.76
CA PRO A 725 20.85 49.12 1.89
C PRO A 725 22.25 49.60 1.49
N ALA A 726 22.47 49.71 0.20
CA ALA A 726 23.56 50.55 -0.32
C ALA A 726 23.02 51.96 -0.45
N ASP A 727 23.82 52.91 0.05
CA ASP A 727 23.66 54.37 -0.11
C ASP A 727 23.52 54.82 -1.55
#